data_e439f5949aefe5f2a8f35c5a329ef79a
#
_entry.id   e439f5949aefe5f2a8f35c5a329ef79a
#
_cell.length_a   1.000
_cell.length_b   1.000
_cell.length_c   1.000
_cell.angle_alpha   90.00
_cell.angle_beta   90.00
_cell.angle_gamma   90.00
#
_symmetry.space_group_name_H-M   'P 1'
#
loop_
_entity.id
_entity.type
_entity.pdbx_description
1 polymer ?
#
loop_
_entity_poly.entity_id
_entity_poly.type
_entity_poly.pdbx_seq_one_letter_code
_entity_poly.pdbx_strand_id
1 'polypeptide(L)'
;MAGGDRAQYGVPREAERIALAREWKRLGRAATFVALLTSPAVFAWLYGANDWPLPWALLATFVLVIGFRGFVDVLAHRLIPRASLYGAGRAMLQDDIVARRRVWYWRTRFRQLAWLAVLAILVGILMAVFGFSLSDVGNAFVSALPLLIGYGLQIPLFFLINLLILFGPLLFFGLKQMKGYEPGDADWGVKLEDVRGQAEPKSEVTKVIELWSAGEEFRKAGGKPERGLLFIGAPGTGKTMLSKAIATSFNSPIVTMPGSGFAQTFIGMDVIVVMFLIRKARRLARKWGDTCMVFIDEIDAVGLRRQALQGAAGFQPVADPLGVPPLYGPWGALTASGDLILENREWRERLFAMRAEAPAAAPGLFAGVRERINTYMFPGMGGQGQLALNQLLVQMDGVDEPPWLRKFLASRINTFLDATYFVPPRIRKLRLRFKPPKPRPEQIYFIGATNVPIESLDPALVRPGRMGRHIWFRTPTQDDRRDIFDLYLAKVDHDPDLDSERRRDELARMTNGYSPAMIEQVCSMALTYAHSEGRPRFDRTDIVEAMTTVESGTAVGVNYIEDETRAVAIHEAGHAVASYVYMPDVLSTRLSIRMRGGSLGHHQAIEKEERFSSWRHEEVGNLVWTLGAMAAEHVFYGENSSGVGGDIGSATWRVAAMVGTWGMGPEPLDLRGRVAADRLKELEDEIMERFERLGLGIMNRSRGSTIMQADPMASVLGDPAKRRAAAQILGQAYITAVSCMRHNREAVAQVADELVQRRELYGDEVVQLLEATEPRAPEIDVLDETIWPRI
;
A
#
# COMPACT_ATOMS: atom_id res chain seq x y z
N MET A 1 -50.35 0.43 -31.17
CA MET A 1 -51.29 1.44 -30.63
C MET A 1 -51.51 1.13 -29.17
N ALA A 2 -50.90 1.88 -28.27
CA ALA A 2 -51.30 2.11 -26.89
C ALA A 2 -50.36 3.17 -26.34
N GLY A 3 -50.72 4.41 -26.56
CA GLY A 3 -50.04 5.57 -25.93
C GLY A 3 -50.52 5.68 -24.49
N GLY A 4 -49.66 5.42 -23.55
CA GLY A 4 -49.89 5.69 -22.15
C GLY A 4 -49.33 7.07 -21.80
N ASP A 5 -50.25 7.98 -21.46
CA ASP A 5 -49.97 9.33 -20.91
C ASP A 5 -48.97 9.28 -19.75
N ARG A 6 -47.75 9.67 -20.01
CA ARG A 6 -46.86 10.07 -18.97
C ARG A 6 -47.26 11.48 -18.54
N ALA A 7 -47.94 11.61 -17.41
CA ALA A 7 -48.20 12.88 -16.75
C ALA A 7 -46.85 13.67 -16.65
N GLN A 8 -46.75 14.70 -17.47
CA GLN A 8 -45.68 15.70 -17.37
C GLN A 8 -45.85 16.40 -16.04
N TYR A 9 -45.09 16.07 -15.03
CA TYR A 9 -44.79 16.96 -13.94
C TYR A 9 -44.00 18.13 -14.52
N GLY A 10 -44.72 19.14 -15.00
CA GLY A 10 -44.19 20.34 -15.56
C GLY A 10 -43.31 21.05 -14.54
N VAL A 11 -42.02 21.16 -14.83
CA VAL A 11 -41.11 22.04 -14.09
C VAL A 11 -41.73 23.44 -14.16
N PRO A 12 -42.09 24.11 -13.03
CA PRO A 12 -42.76 25.41 -13.05
C PRO A 12 -41.90 26.40 -13.88
N ARG A 13 -42.50 27.11 -14.79
CA ARG A 13 -41.82 28.09 -15.65
C ARG A 13 -41.06 29.07 -14.76
N GLU A 14 -39.92 29.56 -15.19
CA GLU A 14 -39.03 30.45 -14.42
C GLU A 14 -39.78 31.67 -13.87
N ALA A 15 -40.72 32.20 -14.64
CA ALA A 15 -41.62 33.26 -14.24
C ALA A 15 -42.49 32.94 -13.02
N GLU A 16 -43.03 31.72 -12.94
CA GLU A 16 -43.85 31.27 -11.80
C GLU A 16 -42.99 31.08 -10.53
N ARG A 17 -41.75 30.63 -10.66
CA ARG A 17 -40.81 30.52 -9.54
C ARG A 17 -40.46 31.90 -8.98
N ILE A 18 -40.24 32.89 -9.84
CA ILE A 18 -39.94 34.26 -9.46
C ILE A 18 -41.18 34.93 -8.82
N ALA A 19 -42.39 34.68 -9.33
CA ALA A 19 -43.62 35.16 -8.76
C ALA A 19 -43.82 34.58 -7.35
N LEU A 20 -43.66 33.25 -7.15
CA LEU A 20 -43.78 32.59 -5.85
C LEU A 20 -42.75 33.14 -4.84
N ALA A 21 -41.51 33.40 -5.27
CA ALA A 21 -40.47 33.99 -4.43
C ALA A 21 -40.82 35.45 -3.99
N ARG A 22 -41.49 36.24 -4.85
CA ARG A 22 -42.01 37.58 -4.50
C ARG A 22 -43.14 37.49 -3.48
N GLU A 23 -44.08 36.56 -3.62
CA GLU A 23 -45.16 36.32 -2.66
C GLU A 23 -44.62 35.89 -1.29
N TRP A 24 -43.61 35.00 -1.24
CA TRP A 24 -42.93 34.68 -0.02
C TRP A 24 -42.30 35.91 0.67
N LYS A 25 -41.74 36.82 -0.11
CA LYS A 25 -41.16 38.07 0.43
C LYS A 25 -42.24 39.05 0.92
N ARG A 26 -43.43 39.06 0.29
CA ARG A 26 -44.60 39.87 0.74
C ARG A 26 -45.14 39.31 2.06
N LEU A 27 -45.35 37.98 2.14
CA LEU A 27 -45.83 37.30 3.35
C LEU A 27 -44.87 37.51 4.52
N GLY A 28 -43.55 37.41 4.26
CA GLY A 28 -42.53 37.68 5.24
C GLY A 28 -42.52 39.12 5.77
N ARG A 29 -42.78 40.11 4.90
CA ARG A 29 -42.93 41.53 5.29
C ARG A 29 -44.20 41.76 6.10
N ALA A 30 -45.32 41.19 5.65
CA ALA A 30 -46.61 41.31 6.37
C ALA A 30 -46.49 40.72 7.78
N ALA A 31 -45.92 39.50 7.92
CA ALA A 31 -45.71 38.90 9.25
C ALA A 31 -44.77 39.74 10.15
N THR A 32 -43.79 40.42 9.59
CA THR A 32 -42.90 41.29 10.38
C THR A 32 -43.65 42.55 10.81
N PHE A 33 -44.48 43.11 9.93
CA PHE A 33 -45.33 44.25 10.24
C PHE A 33 -46.34 43.95 11.36
N VAL A 34 -47.03 42.82 11.28
CA VAL A 34 -47.95 42.35 12.34
C VAL A 34 -47.20 42.17 13.65
N ALA A 35 -46.03 41.54 13.66
CA ALA A 35 -45.23 41.35 14.85
C ALA A 35 -44.79 42.67 15.50
N LEU A 36 -44.46 43.69 14.69
CA LEU A 36 -44.13 45.01 15.20
C LEU A 36 -45.38 45.76 15.72
N LEU A 37 -46.52 45.65 15.06
CA LEU A 37 -47.75 46.29 15.47
C LEU A 37 -48.29 45.74 16.82
N THR A 38 -48.09 44.43 17.05
CA THR A 38 -48.50 43.74 18.28
C THR A 38 -47.51 43.89 19.43
N SER A 39 -46.29 44.37 19.19
CA SER A 39 -45.26 44.48 20.23
C SER A 39 -45.59 45.43 21.37
N PRO A 40 -46.22 46.61 21.15
CA PRO A 40 -46.63 47.50 22.27
C PRO A 40 -47.67 46.89 23.17
N ALA A 41 -48.60 46.10 22.62
CA ALA A 41 -49.61 45.43 23.43
C ALA A 41 -49.01 44.34 24.34
N VAL A 42 -48.07 43.58 23.81
CA VAL A 42 -47.30 42.57 24.59
C VAL A 42 -46.48 43.26 25.68
N PHE A 43 -45.85 44.38 25.38
CA PHE A 43 -45.11 45.15 26.38
C PHE A 43 -46.03 45.71 27.48
N ALA A 44 -47.13 46.34 27.09
CA ALA A 44 -48.13 46.91 28.06
C ALA A 44 -48.70 45.80 28.97
N TRP A 45 -48.92 44.58 28.45
CA TRP A 45 -49.38 43.44 29.23
C TRP A 45 -48.31 42.95 30.23
N LEU A 46 -47.05 42.88 29.82
CA LEU A 46 -45.95 42.43 30.69
C LEU A 46 -45.62 43.49 31.77
N TYR A 47 -45.48 44.73 31.36
CA TYR A 47 -45.08 45.84 32.24
C TYR A 47 -46.23 46.39 33.10
N GLY A 48 -47.39 46.60 32.49
CA GLY A 48 -48.50 47.25 33.18
C GLY A 48 -49.51 46.31 33.85
N ALA A 49 -49.70 45.07 33.33
CA ALA A 49 -50.65 44.11 33.87
C ALA A 49 -50.00 43.04 34.76
N ASN A 50 -48.73 42.73 34.58
CA ASN A 50 -48.02 41.73 35.35
C ASN A 50 -46.87 42.30 36.18
N ASP A 51 -46.70 43.61 36.30
CA ASP A 51 -45.69 44.29 37.11
C ASP A 51 -44.21 43.83 36.91
N TRP A 52 -43.88 43.47 35.67
CA TRP A 52 -42.52 43.04 35.40
C TRP A 52 -41.56 44.23 35.40
N PRO A 53 -40.34 44.15 35.96
CA PRO A 53 -39.35 45.19 35.87
C PRO A 53 -39.08 45.55 34.41
N LEU A 54 -38.98 46.90 34.13
CA LEU A 54 -38.82 47.45 32.78
C LEU A 54 -37.82 46.69 31.87
N PRO A 55 -36.57 46.37 32.34
CA PRO A 55 -35.63 45.68 31.47
C PRO A 55 -36.09 44.27 31.12
N TRP A 56 -36.71 43.52 32.01
CA TRP A 56 -37.25 42.19 31.78
C TRP A 56 -38.47 42.19 30.88
N ALA A 57 -39.37 43.14 31.07
CA ALA A 57 -40.54 43.33 30.19
C ALA A 57 -40.12 43.66 28.74
N LEU A 58 -39.11 44.49 28.55
CA LEU A 58 -38.55 44.80 27.24
C LEU A 58 -37.89 43.56 26.60
N LEU A 59 -37.08 42.84 27.37
CA LEU A 59 -36.39 41.62 26.89
C LEU A 59 -37.41 40.56 26.50
N ALA A 60 -38.40 40.30 27.36
CA ALA A 60 -39.42 39.28 27.10
C ALA A 60 -40.29 39.65 25.88
N THR A 61 -40.68 40.93 25.74
CA THR A 61 -41.41 41.42 24.56
C THR A 61 -40.56 41.15 23.29
N PHE A 62 -39.29 41.48 23.34
CA PHE A 62 -38.39 41.29 22.21
C PHE A 62 -38.29 39.79 21.85
N VAL A 63 -38.11 38.92 22.81
CA VAL A 63 -38.02 37.46 22.60
C VAL A 63 -39.34 36.90 22.07
N LEU A 64 -40.50 37.31 22.61
CA LEU A 64 -41.83 36.87 22.19
C LEU A 64 -42.12 37.27 20.73
N VAL A 65 -41.83 38.56 20.38
CA VAL A 65 -42.07 39.08 19.04
C VAL A 65 -41.21 38.38 18.00
N ILE A 66 -39.94 38.14 18.30
CA ILE A 66 -39.04 37.37 17.42
C ILE A 66 -39.47 35.92 17.35
N GLY A 67 -39.82 35.30 18.48
CA GLY A 67 -40.32 33.93 18.56
C GLY A 67 -41.56 33.72 17.70
N PHE A 68 -42.56 34.61 17.86
CA PHE A 68 -43.77 34.63 17.03
C PHE A 68 -43.45 34.73 15.53
N ARG A 69 -42.57 35.67 15.20
CA ARG A 69 -42.14 35.83 13.81
C ARG A 69 -41.45 34.56 13.25
N GLY A 70 -40.62 33.93 14.06
CA GLY A 70 -39.99 32.63 13.74
C GLY A 70 -41.01 31.50 13.56
N PHE A 71 -42.04 31.45 14.43
CA PHE A 71 -43.13 30.48 14.36
C PHE A 71 -43.90 30.63 13.04
N VAL A 72 -44.26 31.85 12.65
CA VAL A 72 -44.93 32.11 11.37
C VAL A 72 -44.12 31.60 10.18
N ASP A 73 -42.77 31.79 10.18
CA ASP A 73 -41.90 31.29 9.12
C ASP A 73 -41.84 29.75 9.07
N VAL A 74 -41.83 29.12 10.23
CA VAL A 74 -41.82 27.64 10.31
C VAL A 74 -43.14 27.05 9.83
N LEU A 75 -44.28 27.66 10.27
CA LEU A 75 -45.62 27.24 9.90
C LEU A 75 -45.85 27.44 8.40
N ALA A 76 -45.55 28.64 7.87
CA ALA A 76 -45.67 28.92 6.45
C ALA A 76 -44.87 27.94 5.58
N HIS A 77 -43.64 27.58 6.02
CA HIS A 77 -42.83 26.61 5.31
C HIS A 77 -43.38 25.15 5.39
N ARG A 78 -44.19 24.85 6.37
CA ARG A 78 -44.85 23.55 6.47
C ARG A 78 -46.10 23.47 5.58
N LEU A 79 -46.78 24.57 5.42
CA LEU A 79 -48.06 24.67 4.68
C LEU A 79 -47.87 24.96 3.18
N ILE A 80 -46.84 25.75 2.83
CA ILE A 80 -46.63 26.21 1.45
C ILE A 80 -45.26 25.68 0.97
N PRO A 81 -45.25 24.82 -0.04
CA PRO A 81 -44.00 24.31 -0.60
C PRO A 81 -43.21 25.43 -1.28
N ARG A 82 -41.90 25.43 -1.07
CA ARG A 82 -41.00 26.40 -1.70
C ARG A 82 -40.53 25.91 -3.05
N ALA A 83 -40.64 26.80 -4.07
CA ALA A 83 -40.01 26.51 -5.36
C ALA A 83 -38.50 26.54 -5.28
N SER A 84 -37.84 25.67 -6.00
CA SER A 84 -36.38 25.70 -6.19
C SER A 84 -36.02 26.94 -7.03
N LEU A 85 -35.10 27.78 -6.54
CA LEU A 85 -34.58 28.96 -7.24
C LEU A 85 -33.29 28.64 -8.02
N TYR A 86 -33.12 27.39 -8.43
CA TYR A 86 -31.98 27.00 -9.24
C TYR A 86 -31.97 27.76 -10.57
N GLY A 87 -30.85 28.42 -10.88
CA GLY A 87 -30.75 29.30 -12.07
C GLY A 87 -31.14 30.77 -11.86
N ALA A 88 -31.73 31.12 -10.70
CA ALA A 88 -32.09 32.52 -10.40
C ALA A 88 -30.86 33.37 -10.11
N GLY A 89 -31.01 34.71 -10.28
CA GLY A 89 -29.93 35.68 -10.05
C GLY A 89 -29.34 35.61 -8.62
N ARG A 90 -28.08 36.00 -8.45
CA ARG A 90 -27.31 35.91 -7.19
C ARG A 90 -28.02 36.52 -5.97
N ALA A 91 -28.75 37.63 -6.16
CA ALA A 91 -29.47 38.29 -5.07
C ALA A 91 -30.64 37.44 -4.53
N MET A 92 -31.41 36.81 -5.42
CA MET A 92 -32.53 35.92 -5.04
C MET A 92 -32.02 34.63 -4.35
N LEU A 93 -30.90 34.09 -4.80
CA LEU A 93 -30.26 32.94 -4.15
C LEU A 93 -29.78 33.27 -2.73
N GLN A 94 -29.25 34.49 -2.52
CA GLN A 94 -28.85 34.95 -1.18
C GLN A 94 -30.05 35.10 -0.23
N ASP A 95 -31.15 35.69 -0.70
CA ASP A 95 -32.39 35.86 0.08
C ASP A 95 -32.98 34.46 0.45
N ASP A 96 -32.92 33.50 -0.46
CA ASP A 96 -33.35 32.12 -0.19
C ASP A 96 -32.50 31.43 0.87
N ILE A 97 -31.18 31.56 0.79
CA ILE A 97 -30.25 30.99 1.78
C ILE A 97 -30.54 31.58 3.18
N VAL A 98 -30.74 32.89 3.28
CA VAL A 98 -31.06 33.56 4.55
C VAL A 98 -32.37 33.02 5.11
N ALA A 99 -33.41 32.90 4.28
CA ALA A 99 -34.70 32.43 4.69
C ALA A 99 -34.68 30.94 5.14
N ARG A 100 -33.93 30.08 4.45
CA ARG A 100 -33.75 28.66 4.88
C ARG A 100 -33.01 28.57 6.21
N ARG A 101 -31.99 29.38 6.46
CA ARG A 101 -31.30 29.44 7.76
C ARG A 101 -32.23 29.85 8.90
N ARG A 102 -33.08 30.84 8.69
CA ARG A 102 -34.09 31.31 9.66
C ARG A 102 -35.04 30.18 10.06
N VAL A 103 -35.65 29.53 9.06
CA VAL A 103 -36.56 28.42 9.28
C VAL A 103 -35.89 27.26 10.00
N TRP A 104 -34.68 26.91 9.60
CA TRP A 104 -33.91 25.84 10.27
C TRP A 104 -33.61 26.21 11.73
N TYR A 105 -33.17 27.44 12.00
CA TYR A 105 -32.88 27.93 13.34
C TYR A 105 -34.12 27.82 14.25
N TRP A 106 -35.24 28.40 13.83
CA TRP A 106 -36.47 28.41 14.62
C TRP A 106 -37.09 27.04 14.75
N ARG A 107 -37.13 26.25 13.72
CA ARG A 107 -37.59 24.87 13.79
C ARG A 107 -36.78 24.04 14.80
N THR A 108 -35.48 24.26 14.88
CA THR A 108 -34.61 23.58 15.87
C THR A 108 -34.91 24.09 17.28
N ARG A 109 -35.10 25.40 17.48
CA ARG A 109 -35.43 25.98 18.79
C ARG A 109 -36.79 25.52 19.27
N PHE A 110 -37.81 25.54 18.44
CA PHE A 110 -39.14 25.05 18.84
C PHE A 110 -39.14 23.57 19.16
N ARG A 111 -38.39 22.78 18.45
CA ARG A 111 -38.21 21.37 18.79
C ARG A 111 -37.51 21.18 20.13
N GLN A 112 -36.49 21.99 20.43
CA GLN A 112 -35.82 21.96 21.72
C GLN A 112 -36.78 22.41 22.83
N LEU A 113 -37.55 23.46 22.65
CA LEU A 113 -38.57 23.90 23.60
C LEU A 113 -39.66 22.85 23.82
N ALA A 114 -40.12 22.19 22.77
CA ALA A 114 -41.05 21.08 22.85
C ALA A 114 -40.50 19.91 23.69
N TRP A 115 -39.25 19.53 23.50
CA TRP A 115 -38.59 18.52 24.32
C TRP A 115 -38.42 18.95 25.76
N LEU A 116 -38.07 20.21 26.02
CA LEU A 116 -38.01 20.75 27.38
C LEU A 116 -39.39 20.79 28.05
N ALA A 117 -40.44 21.11 27.30
CA ALA A 117 -41.81 21.07 27.80
C ALA A 117 -42.24 19.63 28.14
N VAL A 118 -41.94 18.66 27.28
CA VAL A 118 -42.19 17.24 27.54
C VAL A 118 -41.42 16.77 28.77
N LEU A 119 -40.15 17.17 28.93
CA LEU A 119 -39.33 16.85 30.09
C LEU A 119 -39.92 17.49 31.36
N ALA A 120 -40.33 18.76 31.27
CA ALA A 120 -40.94 19.47 32.39
C ALA A 120 -42.27 18.81 32.82
N ILE A 121 -43.12 18.39 31.87
CA ILE A 121 -44.34 17.64 32.13
C ILE A 121 -44.00 16.30 32.80
N LEU A 122 -43.03 15.57 32.27
CA LEU A 122 -42.62 14.29 32.86
C LEU A 122 -42.10 14.45 34.29
N VAL A 123 -41.26 15.46 34.53
CA VAL A 123 -40.81 15.83 35.89
C VAL A 123 -41.97 16.21 36.80
N GLY A 124 -42.93 17.02 36.29
CA GLY A 124 -44.12 17.37 37.06
C GLY A 124 -45.00 16.18 37.44
N ILE A 125 -45.19 15.22 36.50
CA ILE A 125 -45.90 13.97 36.78
C ILE A 125 -45.13 13.15 37.84
N LEU A 126 -43.83 13.06 37.74
CA LEU A 126 -42.99 12.34 38.69
C LEU A 126 -43.08 12.98 40.09
N MET A 127 -43.02 14.31 40.16
CA MET A 127 -43.21 15.06 41.40
C MET A 127 -44.58 14.83 42.00
N ALA A 128 -45.67 14.82 41.22
CA ALA A 128 -47.00 14.55 41.70
C ALA A 128 -47.18 13.11 42.19
N VAL A 129 -46.58 12.13 41.54
CA VAL A 129 -46.63 10.70 41.92
C VAL A 129 -45.84 10.45 43.21
N PHE A 130 -44.70 11.10 43.41
CA PHE A 130 -43.82 10.87 44.57
C PHE A 130 -44.06 11.88 45.70
N GLY A 131 -45.00 12.84 45.57
CA GLY A 131 -45.35 13.82 46.58
C GLY A 131 -44.27 14.89 46.83
N PHE A 132 -43.33 15.09 45.93
CA PHE A 132 -42.29 16.12 46.07
C PHE A 132 -42.82 17.50 45.66
N SER A 133 -42.53 18.52 46.47
CA SER A 133 -42.84 19.91 46.10
C SER A 133 -41.70 20.50 45.20
N LEU A 134 -42.03 21.56 44.50
CA LEU A 134 -41.02 22.28 43.67
C LEU A 134 -39.91 22.85 44.55
N SER A 135 -40.21 23.24 45.80
CA SER A 135 -39.24 23.70 46.78
C SER A 135 -38.29 22.60 47.22
N ASP A 136 -38.81 21.37 47.39
CA ASP A 136 -37.98 20.23 47.78
C ASP A 136 -37.00 19.84 46.70
N VAL A 137 -37.44 19.84 45.44
CA VAL A 137 -36.56 19.60 44.31
C VAL A 137 -35.52 20.73 44.14
N GLY A 138 -35.95 21.98 44.36
CA GLY A 138 -35.07 23.14 44.35
C GLY A 138 -33.99 23.06 45.44
N ASN A 139 -34.42 22.76 46.68
CA ASN A 139 -33.49 22.59 47.79
C ASN A 139 -32.56 21.39 47.63
N ALA A 140 -33.07 20.26 47.12
CA ALA A 140 -32.24 19.08 46.78
C ALA A 140 -31.26 19.40 45.66
N PHE A 141 -31.66 20.17 44.67
CA PHE A 141 -30.75 20.58 43.60
C PHE A 141 -29.65 21.54 44.09
N VAL A 142 -30.02 22.54 44.92
CA VAL A 142 -29.05 23.48 45.50
C VAL A 142 -28.08 22.75 46.44
N SER A 143 -28.57 21.81 47.26
CA SER A 143 -27.71 21.00 48.15
C SER A 143 -26.81 20.00 47.37
N ALA A 144 -27.32 19.46 46.29
CA ALA A 144 -26.56 18.57 45.40
C ALA A 144 -25.59 19.33 44.46
N LEU A 145 -25.78 20.65 44.25
CA LEU A 145 -24.99 21.43 43.29
C LEU A 145 -23.47 21.40 43.58
N PRO A 146 -22.97 21.51 44.82
CA PRO A 146 -21.56 21.38 45.12
C PRO A 146 -21.02 19.98 44.78
N LEU A 147 -21.79 18.93 45.04
CA LEU A 147 -21.44 17.55 44.67
C LEU A 147 -21.46 17.34 43.18
N LEU A 148 -22.47 17.84 42.48
CA LEU A 148 -22.55 17.79 41.00
C LEU A 148 -21.39 18.54 40.32
N ILE A 149 -21.01 19.70 40.84
CA ILE A 149 -19.84 20.46 40.33
C ILE A 149 -18.54 19.70 40.68
N GLY A 150 -18.43 19.21 41.92
CA GLY A 150 -17.27 18.44 42.37
C GLY A 150 -17.05 17.18 41.49
N TYR A 151 -18.06 16.31 41.45
CA TYR A 151 -17.98 15.09 40.65
C TYR A 151 -17.99 15.37 39.14
N GLY A 152 -18.74 16.38 38.69
CA GLY A 152 -18.79 16.80 37.30
C GLY A 152 -17.45 17.31 36.76
N LEU A 153 -16.57 17.82 37.64
CA LEU A 153 -15.19 18.19 37.32
C LEU A 153 -14.21 17.05 37.57
N GLN A 154 -14.39 16.34 38.67
CA GLN A 154 -13.46 15.29 39.14
C GLN A 154 -13.48 14.06 38.23
N ILE A 155 -14.65 13.60 37.77
CA ILE A 155 -14.77 12.41 36.92
C ILE A 155 -14.11 12.65 35.54
N PRO A 156 -14.40 13.73 34.79
CA PRO A 156 -13.70 14.02 33.54
C PRO A 156 -12.20 14.23 33.75
N LEU A 157 -11.79 14.88 34.84
CA LEU A 157 -10.37 15.09 35.15
C LEU A 157 -9.66 13.77 35.44
N PHE A 158 -10.28 12.89 36.22
CA PHE A 158 -9.79 11.54 36.52
C PHE A 158 -9.63 10.73 35.22
N PHE A 159 -10.65 10.71 34.36
CA PHE A 159 -10.58 10.06 33.07
C PHE A 159 -9.51 10.69 32.16
N LEU A 160 -9.38 12.02 32.16
CA LEU A 160 -8.35 12.72 31.38
C LEU A 160 -6.94 12.38 31.84
N ILE A 161 -6.72 12.35 33.16
CA ILE A 161 -5.42 11.99 33.75
C ILE A 161 -5.06 10.53 33.44
N ASN A 162 -6.00 9.60 33.65
CA ASN A 162 -5.77 8.20 33.31
C ASN A 162 -5.54 7.99 31.80
N LEU A 163 -6.30 8.69 30.97
CA LEU A 163 -6.09 8.68 29.53
C LEU A 163 -4.69 9.21 29.16
N LEU A 164 -4.25 10.30 29.81
CA LEU A 164 -2.94 10.88 29.57
C LEU A 164 -1.80 9.96 30.04
N ILE A 165 -1.96 9.31 31.20
CA ILE A 165 -0.96 8.37 31.73
C ILE A 165 -0.85 7.13 30.84
N LEU A 166 -1.97 6.57 30.38
CA LEU A 166 -1.99 5.36 29.58
C LEU A 166 -1.58 5.62 28.13
N PHE A 167 -2.09 6.68 27.53
CA PHE A 167 -1.90 6.99 26.10
C PHE A 167 -0.81 8.03 25.84
N GLY A 168 -0.40 8.81 26.86
CA GLY A 168 0.62 9.84 26.71
C GLY A 168 1.97 9.30 26.20
N PRO A 169 2.54 8.25 26.79
CA PRO A 169 3.78 7.64 26.31
C PRO A 169 3.68 7.13 24.87
N LEU A 170 2.56 6.47 24.53
CA LEU A 170 2.32 5.95 23.19
C LEU A 170 2.23 7.07 22.13
N LEU A 171 1.52 8.16 22.46
CA LEU A 171 1.50 9.37 21.63
C LEU A 171 2.90 9.95 21.46
N PHE A 172 3.67 10.02 22.55
CA PHE A 172 5.02 10.55 22.52
C PHE A 172 5.93 9.74 21.60
N PHE A 173 5.87 8.40 21.65
CA PHE A 173 6.63 7.53 20.74
C PHE A 173 6.21 7.72 19.28
N GLY A 174 4.92 7.80 18.97
CA GLY A 174 4.44 8.09 17.62
C GLY A 174 4.89 9.46 17.11
N LEU A 175 4.88 10.48 17.97
CA LEU A 175 5.32 11.82 17.62
C LEU A 175 6.83 11.93 17.43
N LYS A 176 7.62 11.13 18.16
CA LYS A 176 9.09 11.09 18.04
C LYS A 176 9.55 10.58 16.67
N GLN A 177 8.77 9.74 16.01
CA GLN A 177 9.08 9.24 14.67
C GLN A 177 8.95 10.31 13.57
N MET A 178 8.24 11.41 13.84
CA MET A 178 8.13 12.54 12.91
C MET A 178 9.42 13.37 12.95
N LYS A 179 10.25 13.24 11.92
CA LYS A 179 11.39 14.11 11.70
C LYS A 179 10.97 15.30 10.85
N GLY A 180 11.49 16.46 11.11
CA GLY A 180 11.28 17.67 10.30
C GLY A 180 12.65 18.28 10.00
N TYR A 181 12.90 18.53 8.73
CA TYR A 181 14.13 19.17 8.25
C TYR A 181 13.78 20.55 7.73
N GLU A 182 14.47 21.55 8.25
CA GLU A 182 14.30 22.94 7.85
C GLU A 182 15.45 23.36 6.92
N PRO A 183 15.25 24.35 6.03
CA PRO A 183 16.33 24.93 5.28
C PRO A 183 17.48 25.39 6.21
N GLY A 184 18.66 24.82 6.04
CA GLY A 184 19.83 25.09 6.88
C GLY A 184 20.19 23.99 7.90
N ASP A 185 19.35 22.96 8.05
CA ASP A 185 19.71 21.77 8.85
C ASP A 185 20.84 20.97 8.17
N ALA A 186 21.65 20.24 8.94
CA ALA A 186 22.76 19.45 8.41
C ALA A 186 22.29 18.36 7.41
N ASP A 187 21.12 17.78 7.63
CA ASP A 187 20.50 16.77 6.75
C ASP A 187 19.67 17.38 5.59
N TRP A 188 19.64 18.71 5.50
CA TRP A 188 19.02 19.45 4.40
C TRP A 188 20.12 19.89 3.42
N GLY A 189 19.82 20.00 2.13
CA GLY A 189 20.79 20.47 1.15
C GLY A 189 21.21 19.42 0.13
N VAL A 190 20.56 18.23 0.13
CA VAL A 190 20.72 17.24 -0.94
C VAL A 190 20.24 17.84 -2.26
N LYS A 191 21.12 17.88 -3.26
CA LYS A 191 20.80 18.38 -4.61
C LYS A 191 20.31 17.25 -5.51
N LEU A 192 19.62 17.60 -6.59
CA LEU A 192 19.23 16.62 -7.63
C LEU A 192 20.43 15.98 -8.32
N GLU A 193 21.56 16.66 -8.35
CA GLU A 193 22.84 16.17 -8.88
C GLU A 193 23.46 15.08 -8.01
N ASP A 194 23.20 15.14 -6.69
CA ASP A 194 23.71 14.14 -5.73
C ASP A 194 22.99 12.78 -5.85
N VAL A 195 21.81 12.76 -6.47
CA VAL A 195 21.07 11.54 -6.76
C VAL A 195 21.64 10.95 -8.05
N ARG A 196 22.47 9.93 -7.94
CA ARG A 196 23.07 9.25 -9.09
C ARG A 196 22.10 8.25 -9.71
N GLY A 197 22.19 8.09 -11.03
CA GLY A 197 21.23 7.32 -11.78
C GLY A 197 19.82 7.91 -11.80
N GLN A 198 18.79 7.10 -12.09
CA GLN A 198 17.38 7.50 -12.06
C GLN A 198 17.05 8.71 -12.96
N ALA A 199 17.53 8.71 -14.19
CA ALA A 199 17.39 9.84 -15.12
C ALA A 199 15.91 10.19 -15.38
N GLU A 200 15.04 9.17 -15.57
CA GLU A 200 13.62 9.35 -15.82
C GLU A 200 12.89 9.92 -14.58
N PRO A 201 13.03 9.36 -13.36
CA PRO A 201 12.47 9.95 -12.14
C PRO A 201 12.93 11.39 -11.93
N LYS A 202 14.19 11.71 -12.14
CA LYS A 202 14.72 13.09 -12.04
C LYS A 202 14.07 14.05 -13.02
N SER A 203 13.92 13.63 -14.28
CA SER A 203 13.26 14.43 -15.32
C SER A 203 11.80 14.72 -14.97
N GLU A 204 11.05 13.70 -14.52
CA GLU A 204 9.66 13.87 -14.11
C GLU A 204 9.53 14.75 -12.87
N VAL A 205 10.42 14.59 -11.91
CA VAL A 205 10.45 15.43 -10.70
C VAL A 205 10.76 16.90 -11.04
N THR A 206 11.67 17.16 -11.97
CA THR A 206 11.98 18.52 -12.43
C THR A 206 10.73 19.22 -13.00
N LYS A 207 9.96 18.53 -13.84
CA LYS A 207 8.68 19.04 -14.37
C LYS A 207 7.68 19.34 -13.26
N VAL A 208 7.66 18.54 -12.20
CA VAL A 208 6.77 18.76 -11.04
C VAL A 208 7.22 19.98 -10.23
N ILE A 209 8.52 20.16 -10.01
CA ILE A 209 9.07 21.32 -9.30
C ILE A 209 8.72 22.61 -10.07
N GLU A 210 8.86 22.61 -11.39
CA GLU A 210 8.47 23.73 -12.25
C GLU A 210 6.97 24.03 -12.11
N LEU A 211 6.12 23.00 -12.16
CA LEU A 211 4.67 23.12 -11.99
C LEU A 211 4.30 23.70 -10.62
N TRP A 212 4.95 23.25 -9.55
CA TRP A 212 4.71 23.73 -8.20
C TRP A 212 5.21 25.18 -8.03
N SER A 213 6.31 25.53 -8.65
CA SER A 213 6.86 26.89 -8.66
C SER A 213 5.95 27.86 -9.42
N ALA A 214 5.37 27.45 -10.55
CA ALA A 214 4.44 28.22 -11.36
C ALA A 214 2.99 28.27 -10.81
N GLY A 215 2.75 27.82 -9.60
CA GLY A 215 1.45 27.51 -9.00
C GLY A 215 0.30 28.50 -9.21
N GLU A 216 0.51 29.83 -9.14
CA GLU A 216 -0.54 30.83 -9.40
C GLU A 216 -0.82 31.04 -10.90
N GLU A 217 0.19 31.02 -11.74
CA GLU A 217 0.06 31.18 -13.19
C GLU A 217 -0.66 29.98 -13.79
N PHE A 218 -0.30 28.76 -13.35
CA PHE A 218 -0.97 27.54 -13.77
C PHE A 218 -2.46 27.53 -13.37
N ARG A 219 -2.80 28.01 -12.16
CA ARG A 219 -4.20 28.18 -11.73
C ARG A 219 -4.95 29.22 -12.54
N LYS A 220 -4.31 30.32 -12.94
CA LYS A 220 -4.91 31.36 -13.81
C LYS A 220 -5.21 30.82 -15.20
N ALA A 221 -4.37 29.89 -15.68
CA ALA A 221 -4.60 29.17 -16.94
C ALA A 221 -5.70 28.10 -16.84
N GLY A 222 -6.30 27.87 -15.64
CA GLY A 222 -7.38 26.89 -15.43
C GLY A 222 -6.90 25.53 -14.97
N GLY A 223 -5.59 25.33 -14.78
CA GLY A 223 -5.00 24.09 -14.30
C GLY A 223 -5.22 23.87 -12.79
N LYS A 224 -5.34 22.61 -12.37
CA LYS A 224 -5.32 22.20 -10.97
C LYS A 224 -3.97 21.54 -10.68
N PRO A 225 -3.09 22.18 -9.89
CA PRO A 225 -1.80 21.59 -9.58
C PRO A 225 -2.01 20.31 -8.78
N GLU A 226 -1.34 19.24 -9.19
CA GLU A 226 -1.25 18.00 -8.42
C GLU A 226 -0.43 18.27 -7.16
N ARG A 227 -0.89 17.75 -6.02
CA ARG A 227 -0.26 18.00 -4.72
C ARG A 227 0.40 16.76 -4.14
N GLY A 228 0.26 15.63 -4.81
CA GLY A 228 0.77 14.36 -4.33
C GLY A 228 1.51 13.60 -5.41
N LEU A 229 2.67 13.08 -5.01
CA LEU A 229 3.53 12.20 -5.78
C LEU A 229 3.57 10.84 -5.11
N LEU A 230 3.61 9.78 -5.90
CA LEU A 230 3.84 8.43 -5.41
C LEU A 230 5.10 7.86 -6.07
N PHE A 231 6.10 7.56 -5.25
CA PHE A 231 7.33 6.91 -5.65
C PHE A 231 7.19 5.40 -5.52
N ILE A 232 7.37 4.68 -6.62
CA ILE A 232 7.17 3.23 -6.69
C ILE A 232 8.48 2.60 -7.15
N GLY A 233 8.96 1.58 -6.45
CA GLY A 233 10.16 0.85 -6.86
C GLY A 233 10.79 0.06 -5.73
N ALA A 234 11.84 -0.72 -6.05
CA ALA A 234 12.53 -1.56 -5.10
C ALA A 234 13.14 -0.78 -3.92
N PRO A 235 13.36 -1.41 -2.77
CA PRO A 235 14.04 -0.78 -1.64
C PRO A 235 15.48 -0.37 -2.02
N GLY A 236 15.99 0.71 -1.42
CA GLY A 236 17.35 1.17 -1.66
C GLY A 236 17.61 1.90 -2.99
N THR A 237 16.59 2.17 -3.81
CA THR A 237 16.70 2.85 -5.11
C THR A 237 16.80 4.39 -5.03
N GLY A 238 16.87 4.96 -3.83
CA GLY A 238 17.07 6.40 -3.64
C GLY A 238 15.79 7.23 -3.51
N LYS A 239 14.61 6.63 -3.30
CA LYS A 239 13.31 7.33 -3.14
C LYS A 239 13.35 8.41 -2.08
N THR A 240 13.85 8.08 -0.88
CA THR A 240 13.99 9.02 0.24
C THR A 240 14.98 10.14 -0.06
N MET A 241 16.08 9.83 -0.75
CA MET A 241 17.08 10.81 -1.14
C MET A 241 16.52 11.80 -2.17
N LEU A 242 15.80 11.32 -3.18
CA LEU A 242 15.16 12.17 -4.18
C LEU A 242 14.09 13.07 -3.54
N SER A 243 13.34 12.59 -2.53
CA SER A 243 12.37 13.43 -1.82
C SER A 243 13.01 14.62 -1.09
N LYS A 244 14.19 14.40 -0.51
CA LYS A 244 15.00 15.48 0.10
C LYS A 244 15.53 16.43 -0.97
N ALA A 245 15.99 15.91 -2.10
CA ALA A 245 16.47 16.74 -3.22
C ALA A 245 15.36 17.63 -3.80
N ILE A 246 14.13 17.16 -3.88
CA ILE A 246 12.95 17.96 -4.24
C ILE A 246 12.76 19.12 -3.25
N ALA A 247 12.78 18.81 -1.96
CA ALA A 247 12.61 19.81 -0.90
C ALA A 247 13.70 20.91 -0.97
N THR A 248 14.94 20.51 -1.20
CA THR A 248 16.07 21.44 -1.39
C THR A 248 15.87 22.32 -2.65
N SER A 249 15.55 21.71 -3.78
CA SER A 249 15.34 22.42 -5.06
C SER A 249 14.17 23.40 -5.00
N PHE A 250 13.14 23.04 -4.23
CA PHE A 250 11.95 23.88 -4.01
C PHE A 250 12.13 24.86 -2.83
N ASN A 251 13.26 24.82 -2.15
CA ASN A 251 13.57 25.63 -0.94
C ASN A 251 12.44 25.55 0.11
N SER A 252 11.93 24.37 0.37
CA SER A 252 10.78 24.11 1.24
C SER A 252 11.18 23.15 2.36
N PRO A 253 10.72 23.36 3.60
CA PRO A 253 10.90 22.38 4.66
C PRO A 253 10.18 21.08 4.34
N ILE A 254 10.74 19.97 4.82
CA ILE A 254 10.17 18.64 4.66
C ILE A 254 9.93 17.97 6.01
N VAL A 255 8.78 17.34 6.15
CA VAL A 255 8.46 16.49 7.30
C VAL A 255 8.43 15.05 6.83
N THR A 256 9.27 14.20 7.42
CA THR A 256 9.32 12.78 7.08
C THR A 256 8.67 11.93 8.17
N MET A 257 7.97 10.91 7.77
CA MET A 257 7.35 9.92 8.65
C MET A 257 7.29 8.55 7.98
N PRO A 258 7.69 7.46 8.65
CA PRO A 258 7.48 6.12 8.13
C PRO A 258 5.99 5.75 8.20
N GLY A 259 5.48 4.98 7.22
CA GLY A 259 4.10 4.51 7.21
C GLY A 259 3.74 3.64 8.41
N SER A 260 4.70 2.84 8.89
CA SER A 260 4.58 2.08 10.13
C SER A 260 4.28 2.95 11.37
N GLY A 261 4.70 4.22 11.37
CA GLY A 261 4.40 5.18 12.44
C GLY A 261 2.92 5.53 12.57
N PHE A 262 2.09 5.22 11.57
CA PHE A 262 0.63 5.37 11.65
C PHE A 262 -0.06 4.11 12.19
N ALA A 263 0.59 2.95 12.15
CA ALA A 263 0.05 1.68 12.64
C ALA A 263 0.19 1.62 14.18
N GLN A 264 -0.68 2.33 14.89
CA GLN A 264 -0.71 2.32 16.34
C GLN A 264 -1.65 1.21 16.86
N THR A 265 -1.30 0.61 17.98
CA THR A 265 -2.03 -0.51 18.60
C THR A 265 -3.45 -0.12 19.03
N PHE A 266 -3.70 1.17 19.26
CA PHE A 266 -4.99 1.65 19.79
C PHE A 266 -5.79 2.40 18.73
N ILE A 267 -7.07 2.04 18.63
CA ILE A 267 -8.02 2.64 17.68
C ILE A 267 -8.17 4.14 17.95
N GLY A 268 -8.00 4.93 16.90
CA GLY A 268 -8.15 6.40 16.94
C GLY A 268 -6.86 7.18 17.23
N MET A 269 -5.79 6.53 17.70
CA MET A 269 -4.49 7.18 17.87
C MET A 269 -3.88 7.57 16.52
N ASP A 270 -4.08 6.73 15.52
CA ASP A 270 -3.68 6.94 14.12
C ASP A 270 -4.18 8.29 13.58
N VAL A 271 -5.45 8.60 13.86
CA VAL A 271 -6.08 9.87 13.47
C VAL A 271 -5.37 11.07 14.11
N ILE A 272 -5.00 10.93 15.38
CA ILE A 272 -4.31 11.97 16.15
C ILE A 272 -2.90 12.19 15.56
N VAL A 273 -2.17 11.13 15.24
CA VAL A 273 -0.84 11.18 14.63
C VAL A 273 -0.89 11.90 13.29
N VAL A 274 -1.86 11.56 12.40
CA VAL A 274 -2.07 12.27 11.12
C VAL A 274 -2.35 13.75 11.36
N MET A 275 -3.19 14.08 12.34
CA MET A 275 -3.49 15.48 12.67
C MET A 275 -2.25 16.25 13.14
N PHE A 276 -1.40 15.62 13.96
CA PHE A 276 -0.15 16.23 14.41
C PHE A 276 0.85 16.41 13.25
N LEU A 277 0.98 15.43 12.36
CA LEU A 277 1.81 15.52 11.16
C LEU A 277 1.44 16.76 10.33
N ILE A 278 0.16 16.90 10.00
CA ILE A 278 -0.32 18.04 9.22
C ILE A 278 -0.18 19.37 9.99
N ARG A 279 -0.38 19.37 11.32
CA ARG A 279 -0.13 20.58 12.15
C ARG A 279 1.34 20.97 12.14
N LYS A 280 2.26 20.00 12.21
CA LYS A 280 3.71 20.25 12.14
C LYS A 280 4.07 20.81 10.76
N ALA A 281 3.59 20.19 9.68
CA ALA A 281 3.82 20.67 8.32
C ALA A 281 3.31 22.12 8.12
N ARG A 282 2.09 22.42 8.59
CA ARG A 282 1.53 23.79 8.52
C ARG A 282 2.32 24.79 9.36
N ARG A 283 2.86 24.38 10.50
CA ARG A 283 3.71 25.27 11.33
C ARG A 283 4.99 25.63 10.59
N LEU A 284 5.63 24.64 9.96
CA LEU A 284 6.83 24.84 9.15
C LEU A 284 6.53 25.67 7.90
N ALA A 285 5.43 25.40 7.20
CA ALA A 285 5.00 26.18 6.05
C ALA A 285 4.92 27.68 6.39
N ARG A 286 4.26 28.04 7.50
CA ARG A 286 4.16 29.45 7.95
C ARG A 286 5.49 30.10 8.25
N LYS A 287 6.47 29.29 8.67
CA LYS A 287 7.82 29.80 8.98
C LYS A 287 8.65 30.05 7.70
N TRP A 288 8.38 29.25 6.64
CA TRP A 288 9.23 29.14 5.47
C TRP A 288 8.48 29.40 4.14
N GLY A 289 7.74 30.50 4.02
CA GLY A 289 7.15 30.95 2.75
C GLY A 289 5.87 30.21 2.33
N ASP A 290 5.08 29.76 3.31
CA ASP A 290 3.77 29.10 3.13
C ASP A 290 3.80 27.76 2.36
N THR A 291 4.97 27.15 2.19
CA THR A 291 5.11 25.83 1.56
C THR A 291 5.75 24.83 2.51
N CYS A 292 5.31 23.56 2.45
CA CYS A 292 5.95 22.45 3.17
C CYS A 292 5.69 21.13 2.46
N MET A 293 6.66 20.24 2.46
CA MET A 293 6.52 18.88 1.94
C MET A 293 6.31 17.89 3.07
N VAL A 294 5.48 16.88 2.83
CA VAL A 294 5.27 15.74 3.73
C VAL A 294 5.67 14.50 2.97
N PHE A 295 6.72 13.83 3.43
CA PHE A 295 7.19 12.57 2.89
C PHE A 295 6.78 11.42 3.80
N ILE A 296 6.08 10.44 3.23
CA ILE A 296 5.64 9.23 3.91
C ILE A 296 6.34 8.06 3.25
N ASP A 297 7.30 7.48 3.96
CA ASP A 297 7.99 6.28 3.51
C ASP A 297 7.16 5.04 3.83
N GLU A 298 7.26 3.98 3.03
CA GLU A 298 6.48 2.74 3.20
C GLU A 298 4.98 3.02 3.38
N ILE A 299 4.40 3.85 2.48
CA ILE A 299 2.99 4.24 2.59
C ILE A 299 2.03 3.06 2.47
N ASP A 300 2.49 1.94 1.94
CA ASP A 300 1.78 0.67 1.88
C ASP A 300 1.37 0.16 3.26
N ALA A 301 2.15 0.43 4.31
CA ALA A 301 1.75 0.09 5.70
C ALA A 301 0.36 0.66 6.08
N VAL A 302 -0.05 1.75 5.44
CA VAL A 302 -1.35 2.41 5.65
C VAL A 302 -2.27 2.27 4.45
N GLY A 303 -1.70 2.18 3.24
CA GLY A 303 -2.38 2.31 1.97
C GLY A 303 -2.77 1.01 1.27
N LEU A 304 -2.56 -0.17 1.86
CA LEU A 304 -2.94 -1.44 1.24
C LEU A 304 -4.46 -1.57 1.06
N ARG A 305 -4.85 -2.26 -0.02
CA ARG A 305 -6.25 -2.61 -0.26
C ARG A 305 -6.83 -3.45 0.87
N ARG A 306 -8.09 -3.21 1.20
CA ARG A 306 -8.82 -3.94 2.25
C ARG A 306 -8.80 -5.47 2.07
N GLN A 307 -8.80 -5.94 0.83
CA GLN A 307 -8.73 -7.37 0.51
C GLN A 307 -7.34 -7.97 0.76
N ALA A 308 -6.27 -7.22 0.50
CA ALA A 308 -4.90 -7.65 0.78
C ALA A 308 -4.62 -7.76 2.28
N LEU A 309 -5.20 -6.87 3.09
CA LEU A 309 -5.12 -6.93 4.56
C LEU A 309 -5.93 -8.10 5.14
N GLN A 310 -7.06 -8.47 4.53
CA GLN A 310 -7.84 -9.64 4.93
C GLN A 310 -7.14 -10.96 4.58
N GLY A 311 -6.36 -10.99 3.48
CA GLY A 311 -5.55 -12.15 3.11
C GLY A 311 -4.34 -12.38 4.02
N ALA A 312 -3.79 -11.32 4.63
CA ALA A 312 -2.63 -11.44 5.54
C ALA A 312 -3.03 -11.69 7.01
N ALA A 313 -4.25 -11.36 7.42
CA ALA A 313 -4.69 -11.44 8.82
C ALA A 313 -5.64 -12.61 9.14
N GLY A 314 -5.94 -13.44 8.19
CA GLY A 314 -6.81 -14.59 8.42
C GLY A 314 -6.82 -15.50 7.23
N PHE A 315 -6.28 -16.67 7.38
CA PHE A 315 -6.87 -17.84 6.75
C PHE A 315 -8.33 -17.91 7.23
N GLN A 316 -9.22 -17.12 6.60
CA GLN A 316 -10.55 -17.63 6.43
C GLN A 316 -10.35 -18.75 5.41
N PRO A 317 -10.55 -20.00 5.77
CA PRO A 317 -10.67 -21.03 4.78
C PRO A 317 -11.71 -20.48 3.80
N VAL A 318 -11.38 -20.42 2.53
CA VAL A 318 -12.37 -20.21 1.47
C VAL A 318 -13.52 -21.11 1.90
N ALA A 319 -14.66 -20.51 2.23
CA ALA A 319 -15.77 -21.32 2.68
C ALA A 319 -15.96 -22.34 1.57
N ASP A 320 -15.57 -23.56 1.86
CA ASP A 320 -15.83 -24.67 0.97
C ASP A 320 -17.31 -24.54 0.65
N PRO A 321 -17.75 -24.52 -0.61
CA PRO A 321 -19.15 -24.42 -0.94
C PRO A 321 -19.99 -25.47 -0.19
N LEU A 322 -19.34 -26.47 0.41
CA LEU A 322 -19.92 -27.48 1.29
C LEU A 322 -19.78 -27.15 2.80
N GLY A 323 -19.08 -26.06 3.17
CA GLY A 323 -18.93 -25.61 4.57
C GLY A 323 -18.19 -26.57 5.48
N VAL A 324 -17.38 -27.46 4.93
CA VAL A 324 -16.64 -28.49 5.69
C VAL A 324 -15.22 -27.97 5.95
N PRO A 325 -14.77 -27.79 7.19
CA PRO A 325 -13.39 -27.47 7.48
C PRO A 325 -12.49 -28.61 7.01
N PRO A 326 -11.28 -28.33 6.47
CA PRO A 326 -10.34 -29.34 6.00
C PRO A 326 -9.83 -30.18 7.18
N LEU A 327 -10.51 -31.30 7.46
CA LEU A 327 -10.13 -32.22 8.53
C LEU A 327 -8.87 -33.04 8.20
N TYR A 328 -8.48 -33.07 6.95
CA TYR A 328 -7.40 -33.91 6.40
C TYR A 328 -6.36 -33.11 5.63
N GLY A 329 -6.11 -31.87 6.00
CA GLY A 329 -5.17 -30.99 5.32
C GLY A 329 -5.79 -30.28 4.09
N PRO A 330 -4.95 -29.70 3.19
CA PRO A 330 -5.41 -28.86 2.08
C PRO A 330 -6.28 -29.57 1.05
N TRP A 331 -6.38 -30.89 1.11
CA TRP A 331 -7.11 -31.74 0.16
C TRP A 331 -8.49 -32.21 0.67
N GLY A 332 -8.87 -31.84 1.90
CA GLY A 332 -10.14 -32.24 2.49
C GLY A 332 -10.24 -33.76 2.69
N ALA A 333 -11.36 -34.35 2.30
CA ALA A 333 -11.64 -35.77 2.42
C ALA A 333 -11.06 -36.64 1.27
N LEU A 334 -10.20 -36.08 0.42
CA LEU A 334 -9.57 -36.81 -0.68
C LEU A 334 -8.19 -37.35 -0.25
N THR A 335 -7.89 -38.58 -0.63
CA THR A 335 -6.56 -39.13 -0.50
C THR A 335 -5.62 -38.55 -1.55
N ALA A 336 -4.31 -38.72 -1.39
CA ALA A 336 -3.32 -38.28 -2.38
C ALA A 336 -3.49 -38.99 -3.75
N SER A 337 -4.23 -40.10 -3.81
CA SER A 337 -4.62 -40.81 -5.03
C SER A 337 -5.92 -40.29 -5.66
N GLY A 338 -6.57 -39.33 -5.01
CA GLY A 338 -7.85 -38.75 -5.49
C GLY A 338 -9.09 -39.54 -5.06
N ASP A 339 -8.92 -40.57 -4.22
CA ASP A 339 -10.05 -41.33 -3.70
C ASP A 339 -10.73 -40.61 -2.55
N LEU A 340 -12.05 -40.66 -2.53
CA LEU A 340 -12.84 -40.12 -1.42
C LEU A 340 -12.66 -41.02 -0.20
N ILE A 341 -12.29 -40.40 0.95
CA ILE A 341 -12.28 -41.16 2.21
C ILE A 341 -13.71 -41.46 2.56
N LEU A 342 -14.07 -42.73 2.44
CA LEU A 342 -15.39 -43.24 2.76
C LEU A 342 -15.69 -43.03 4.24
N GLU A 343 -16.86 -42.47 4.47
CA GLU A 343 -17.37 -42.17 5.80
C GLU A 343 -17.46 -43.39 6.69
N ASN A 344 -16.76 -43.39 7.82
CA ASN A 344 -17.17 -44.23 8.92
C ASN A 344 -18.19 -43.48 9.81
N ARG A 345 -18.86 -44.22 10.69
CA ARG A 345 -19.88 -43.70 11.58
C ARG A 345 -19.35 -42.55 12.47
N GLU A 346 -18.13 -42.68 12.98
CA GLU A 346 -17.48 -41.65 13.83
C GLU A 346 -17.19 -40.38 13.03
N TRP A 347 -16.78 -40.47 11.77
CA TRP A 347 -16.56 -39.33 10.92
C TRP A 347 -17.86 -38.56 10.65
N ARG A 348 -18.96 -39.27 10.37
CA ARG A 348 -20.28 -38.66 10.24
C ARG A 348 -20.74 -37.96 11.52
N GLU A 349 -20.60 -38.60 12.67
CA GLU A 349 -20.97 -38.01 13.95
C GLU A 349 -20.14 -36.74 14.25
N ARG A 350 -18.85 -36.71 13.95
CA ARG A 350 -18.00 -35.54 14.06
C ARG A 350 -18.42 -34.43 13.09
N LEU A 351 -18.74 -34.77 11.84
CA LEU A 351 -19.22 -33.84 10.84
C LEU A 351 -20.54 -33.19 11.24
N PHE A 352 -21.48 -33.97 11.77
CA PHE A 352 -22.75 -33.46 12.26
C PHE A 352 -22.57 -32.65 13.54
N ALA A 353 -21.68 -33.01 14.43
CA ALA A 353 -21.36 -32.22 15.61
C ALA A 353 -20.72 -30.85 15.27
N MET A 354 -19.91 -30.79 14.20
CA MET A 354 -19.33 -29.55 13.69
C MET A 354 -20.35 -28.68 12.94
N ARG A 355 -21.35 -29.29 12.30
CA ARG A 355 -22.46 -28.60 11.63
C ARG A 355 -23.59 -28.22 12.59
N ALA A 356 -23.59 -28.75 13.82
CA ALA A 356 -24.49 -28.24 14.84
C ALA A 356 -24.20 -26.75 15.02
N GLU A 357 -25.15 -25.91 14.66
CA GLU A 357 -25.07 -24.47 14.80
C GLU A 357 -24.60 -24.16 16.23
N ALA A 358 -23.58 -23.29 16.33
CA ALA A 358 -23.21 -22.75 17.62
C ALA A 358 -24.51 -22.24 18.29
N PRO A 359 -24.80 -22.63 19.55
CA PRO A 359 -26.07 -22.30 20.17
C PRO A 359 -26.31 -20.82 20.01
N ALA A 360 -27.42 -20.47 19.35
CA ALA A 360 -27.83 -19.09 19.14
C ALA A 360 -27.77 -18.40 20.49
N ALA A 361 -26.86 -17.42 20.63
CA ALA A 361 -26.71 -16.70 21.88
C ALA A 361 -28.11 -16.17 22.26
N ALA A 362 -28.59 -16.57 23.44
CA ALA A 362 -29.92 -16.19 23.91
C ALA A 362 -30.11 -14.67 23.69
N PRO A 363 -31.25 -14.21 23.17
CA PRO A 363 -31.53 -12.81 22.96
C PRO A 363 -31.65 -12.10 24.30
N GLY A 364 -30.54 -11.73 24.89
CA GLY A 364 -30.49 -10.90 26.08
C GLY A 364 -30.75 -9.44 25.69
N LEU A 365 -31.53 -8.73 26.49
CA LEU A 365 -31.77 -7.28 26.36
C LEU A 365 -30.49 -6.45 26.18
N PHE A 366 -29.33 -7.00 26.57
CA PHE A 366 -28.00 -6.41 26.41
C PHE A 366 -27.27 -6.79 25.12
N ALA A 367 -27.75 -7.72 24.31
CA ALA A 367 -27.08 -8.13 23.06
C ALA A 367 -27.02 -6.96 22.07
N GLY A 368 -28.12 -6.20 21.93
CA GLY A 368 -28.15 -5.01 21.06
C GLY A 368 -27.29 -3.85 21.59
N VAL A 369 -27.10 -3.75 22.90
CA VAL A 369 -26.19 -2.76 23.52
C VAL A 369 -24.73 -3.20 23.32
N ARG A 370 -24.45 -4.48 23.50
CA ARG A 370 -23.12 -5.08 23.25
C ARG A 370 -22.72 -4.97 21.78
N GLU A 371 -23.64 -5.21 20.87
CA GLU A 371 -23.40 -5.09 19.44
C GLU A 371 -23.17 -3.62 19.04
N ARG A 372 -23.92 -2.68 19.61
CA ARG A 372 -23.68 -1.24 19.43
C ARG A 372 -22.36 -0.79 20.07
N ILE A 373 -22.04 -1.27 21.28
CA ILE A 373 -20.75 -0.99 21.93
C ILE A 373 -19.60 -1.57 21.10
N ASN A 374 -19.71 -2.82 20.63
CA ASN A 374 -18.70 -3.42 19.76
C ASN A 374 -18.59 -2.68 18.43
N THR A 375 -19.70 -2.25 17.83
CA THR A 375 -19.69 -1.52 16.56
C THR A 375 -19.15 -0.09 16.70
N TYR A 376 -19.37 0.57 17.84
CA TYR A 376 -18.94 1.96 18.07
C TYR A 376 -17.64 2.11 18.85
N MET A 377 -17.33 1.21 19.79
CA MET A 377 -16.11 1.27 20.60
C MET A 377 -14.99 0.34 20.10
N PHE A 378 -15.37 -0.76 19.43
CA PHE A 378 -14.43 -1.73 18.88
C PHE A 378 -14.80 -2.10 17.44
N PRO A 379 -14.78 -1.15 16.47
CA PRO A 379 -15.07 -1.48 15.08
C PRO A 379 -13.95 -2.38 14.55
N GLY A 380 -14.19 -3.68 14.59
CA GLY A 380 -13.39 -4.75 14.03
C GLY A 380 -11.88 -4.68 14.34
N MET A 381 -11.35 -5.59 15.11
CA MET A 381 -9.91 -5.70 15.40
C MET A 381 -9.04 -5.94 14.16
N GLY A 382 -9.62 -5.97 12.96
CA GLY A 382 -8.94 -6.15 11.67
C GLY A 382 -8.66 -4.87 10.88
N GLY A 383 -8.98 -3.67 11.42
CA GLY A 383 -8.92 -2.41 10.67
C GLY A 383 -7.82 -1.44 11.10
N GLN A 384 -6.74 -1.91 11.69
CA GLN A 384 -5.59 -1.07 12.03
C GLN A 384 -5.01 -0.45 10.73
N GLY A 385 -4.86 0.87 10.70
CA GLY A 385 -4.39 1.63 9.53
C GLY A 385 -5.50 2.24 8.65
N GLN A 386 -6.71 1.68 8.59
CA GLN A 386 -7.80 2.23 7.76
C GLN A 386 -8.27 3.61 8.24
N LEU A 387 -8.27 3.83 9.55
CA LEU A 387 -8.65 5.14 10.12
C LEU A 387 -7.59 6.19 9.81
N ALA A 388 -6.30 5.82 9.85
CA ALA A 388 -5.19 6.68 9.44
C ALA A 388 -5.29 7.05 7.96
N LEU A 389 -5.52 6.07 7.08
CA LEU A 389 -5.69 6.31 5.65
C LEU A 389 -6.86 7.26 5.38
N ASN A 390 -8.04 6.97 5.93
CA ASN A 390 -9.21 7.83 5.75
C ASN A 390 -8.95 9.26 6.24
N GLN A 391 -8.27 9.42 7.38
CA GLN A 391 -7.91 10.74 7.90
C GLN A 391 -6.86 11.43 7.04
N LEU A 392 -5.88 10.70 6.53
CA LEU A 392 -4.88 11.23 5.60
C LEU A 392 -5.56 11.75 4.33
N LEU A 393 -6.46 10.97 3.73
CA LEU A 393 -7.23 11.37 2.55
C LEU A 393 -8.08 12.62 2.81
N VAL A 394 -8.76 12.68 3.95
CA VAL A 394 -9.53 13.87 4.37
C VAL A 394 -8.62 15.10 4.53
N GLN A 395 -7.41 14.92 5.07
CA GLN A 395 -6.47 16.02 5.21
C GLN A 395 -5.87 16.45 3.87
N MET A 396 -5.60 15.52 2.95
CA MET A 396 -5.16 15.85 1.58
C MET A 396 -6.22 16.65 0.82
N ASP A 397 -7.49 16.25 0.91
CA ASP A 397 -8.61 16.97 0.29
C ASP A 397 -8.90 18.31 1.00
N GLY A 398 -8.68 18.38 2.30
CA GLY A 398 -9.01 19.51 3.17
C GLY A 398 -7.87 20.50 3.41
N VAL A 399 -6.75 20.43 2.69
CA VAL A 399 -5.59 21.33 2.88
C VAL A 399 -6.00 22.81 2.75
N ASP A 400 -6.88 23.14 1.81
CA ASP A 400 -7.35 24.49 1.55
C ASP A 400 -8.51 24.94 2.45
N GLU A 401 -9.07 24.07 3.29
CA GLU A 401 -10.20 24.45 4.12
C GLU A 401 -9.82 25.48 5.18
N PRO A 402 -10.68 26.50 5.39
CA PRO A 402 -10.45 27.50 6.41
C PRO A 402 -10.47 26.88 7.82
N PRO A 403 -9.85 27.54 8.83
CA PRO A 403 -9.84 27.06 10.20
C PRO A 403 -11.25 26.78 10.71
N TRP A 404 -11.48 25.56 11.21
CA TRP A 404 -12.79 25.09 11.67
C TRP A 404 -13.47 26.05 12.65
N LEU A 405 -12.75 26.59 13.64
CA LEU A 405 -13.29 27.47 14.66
C LEU A 405 -13.83 28.78 14.05
N ARG A 406 -13.09 29.39 13.10
CA ARG A 406 -13.53 30.59 12.38
C ARG A 406 -14.72 30.30 11.48
N LYS A 407 -14.74 29.16 10.79
CA LYS A 407 -15.86 28.69 9.95
C LYS A 407 -17.11 28.49 10.82
N PHE A 408 -16.96 27.83 11.98
CA PHE A 408 -18.03 27.55 12.94
C PHE A 408 -18.59 28.85 13.55
N LEU A 409 -17.73 29.72 14.09
CA LEU A 409 -18.16 31.00 14.72
C LEU A 409 -18.83 31.90 13.69
N ALA A 410 -18.23 32.11 12.53
CA ALA A 410 -18.82 32.93 11.47
C ALA A 410 -20.19 32.40 11.02
N SER A 411 -20.32 31.08 10.90
CA SER A 411 -21.59 30.42 10.54
C SER A 411 -22.64 30.59 11.63
N ARG A 412 -22.27 30.35 12.90
CA ARG A 412 -23.20 30.49 14.05
C ARG A 412 -23.67 31.90 14.25
N ILE A 413 -22.75 32.89 14.23
CA ILE A 413 -23.09 34.31 14.39
C ILE A 413 -23.95 34.78 13.21
N ASN A 414 -23.59 34.43 11.98
CA ASN A 414 -24.42 34.78 10.83
C ASN A 414 -25.81 34.15 10.91
N THR A 415 -25.92 32.88 11.34
CA THR A 415 -27.23 32.24 11.51
C THR A 415 -28.07 32.91 12.58
N PHE A 416 -27.47 33.27 13.71
CA PHE A 416 -28.15 34.02 14.76
C PHE A 416 -28.63 35.42 14.29
N LEU A 417 -27.72 36.18 13.61
CA LEU A 417 -28.09 37.47 13.05
C LEU A 417 -29.16 37.36 11.95
N ASP A 418 -29.18 36.26 11.20
CA ASP A 418 -30.26 36.00 10.23
C ASP A 418 -31.61 35.68 10.92
N ALA A 419 -31.57 35.03 12.09
CA ALA A 419 -32.74 34.61 12.82
C ALA A 419 -33.43 35.74 13.61
N THR A 420 -32.70 36.82 13.93
CA THR A 420 -33.24 37.96 14.72
C THR A 420 -34.15 38.90 13.93
N TYR A 421 -34.15 38.83 12.59
CA TYR A 421 -34.95 39.67 11.67
C TYR A 421 -34.63 41.15 11.67
N PHE A 422 -34.04 41.71 12.73
CA PHE A 422 -33.80 43.18 12.89
C PHE A 422 -32.56 43.66 12.18
N VAL A 423 -31.58 42.79 12.00
CA VAL A 423 -30.30 43.16 11.36
C VAL A 423 -30.35 42.82 9.88
N PRO A 424 -30.47 43.83 8.98
CA PRO A 424 -30.46 43.52 7.56
C PRO A 424 -29.09 42.97 7.15
N PRO A 425 -29.03 42.11 6.14
CA PRO A 425 -27.73 41.53 5.68
C PRO A 425 -26.79 42.59 5.08
N ARG A 426 -27.36 43.72 4.64
CA ARG A 426 -26.66 44.85 4.04
C ARG A 426 -27.34 46.19 4.36
N ILE A 427 -26.57 47.22 4.69
CA ILE A 427 -27.00 48.61 4.76
C ILE A 427 -26.16 49.41 3.75
N ARG A 428 -26.77 49.88 2.65
CA ARG A 428 -26.09 50.52 1.52
C ARG A 428 -24.90 49.65 1.03
N LYS A 429 -23.66 50.16 1.20
CA LYS A 429 -22.42 49.45 0.83
C LYS A 429 -21.86 48.54 1.97
N LEU A 430 -22.34 48.68 3.20
CA LEU A 430 -21.82 47.97 4.37
C LEU A 430 -22.48 46.59 4.50
N ARG A 431 -21.70 45.54 4.59
CA ARG A 431 -22.15 44.15 4.80
C ARG A 431 -22.12 43.84 6.29
N LEU A 432 -23.28 43.55 6.90
CA LEU A 432 -23.43 43.26 8.33
C LEU A 432 -23.36 41.75 8.63
N ARG A 433 -22.73 41.02 7.77
CA ARG A 433 -22.49 39.55 7.97
C ARG A 433 -20.99 39.26 7.88
N PHE A 434 -20.52 38.39 8.71
CA PHE A 434 -19.13 37.94 8.64
C PHE A 434 -18.87 37.33 7.27
N LYS A 435 -17.78 37.76 6.64
CA LYS A 435 -17.33 37.14 5.38
C LYS A 435 -16.95 35.68 5.65
N PRO A 436 -17.23 34.77 4.70
CA PRO A 436 -16.69 33.41 4.81
C PRO A 436 -15.17 33.52 4.97
N PRO A 437 -14.59 32.73 5.91
CA PRO A 437 -13.15 32.75 6.11
C PRO A 437 -12.46 32.32 4.82
N LYS A 438 -11.38 33.04 4.49
CA LYS A 438 -10.58 32.70 3.31
C LYS A 438 -9.93 31.29 3.48
N PRO A 439 -9.69 30.58 2.38
CA PRO A 439 -8.86 29.40 2.37
C PRO A 439 -7.52 29.68 3.07
N ARG A 440 -6.88 28.64 3.55
CA ARG A 440 -5.56 28.76 4.16
C ARG A 440 -4.52 29.07 3.09
N PRO A 441 -3.56 29.94 3.35
CA PRO A 441 -2.50 30.24 2.39
C PRO A 441 -1.49 29.11 2.26
N GLU A 442 -1.30 28.31 3.33
CA GLU A 442 -0.26 27.28 3.39
C GLU A 442 -0.52 26.16 2.36
N GLN A 443 0.48 25.86 1.55
CA GLN A 443 0.48 24.78 0.57
C GLN A 443 1.29 23.60 1.11
N ILE A 444 0.65 22.44 1.19
CA ILE A 444 1.29 21.21 1.62
C ILE A 444 1.30 20.26 0.44
N TYR A 445 2.50 19.75 0.11
CA TYR A 445 2.73 18.76 -0.91
C TYR A 445 3.01 17.42 -0.26
N PHE A 446 2.48 16.33 -0.81
CA PHE A 446 2.63 15.00 -0.28
C PHE A 446 3.48 14.15 -1.21
N ILE A 447 4.40 13.41 -0.66
CA ILE A 447 5.21 12.44 -1.39
C ILE A 447 5.09 11.13 -0.62
N GLY A 448 4.53 10.11 -1.25
CA GLY A 448 4.49 8.75 -0.71
C GLY A 448 5.55 7.90 -1.40
N ALA A 449 6.20 7.00 -0.68
CA ALA A 449 7.09 6.00 -1.25
C ALA A 449 6.59 4.60 -0.89
N THR A 450 6.65 3.68 -1.84
CA THR A 450 6.23 2.29 -1.67
C THR A 450 7.12 1.32 -2.43
N ASN A 451 7.20 0.09 -1.94
CA ASN A 451 7.89 -1.02 -2.59
C ASN A 451 6.91 -2.03 -3.22
N VAL A 452 5.60 -1.86 -2.97
CA VAL A 452 4.58 -2.77 -3.51
C VAL A 452 4.01 -2.25 -4.85
N PRO A 453 3.50 -3.14 -5.71
CA PRO A 453 2.81 -2.75 -6.93
C PRO A 453 1.60 -1.84 -6.63
N ILE A 454 1.32 -0.91 -7.55
CA ILE A 454 0.25 0.09 -7.38
C ILE A 454 -1.13 -0.55 -7.24
N GLU A 455 -1.33 -1.72 -7.84
CA GLU A 455 -2.57 -2.50 -7.77
C GLU A 455 -2.88 -2.98 -6.35
N SER A 456 -1.88 -3.08 -5.50
CA SER A 456 -2.00 -3.46 -4.09
C SER A 456 -2.45 -2.31 -3.20
N LEU A 457 -2.34 -1.06 -3.66
CA LEU A 457 -2.73 0.13 -2.91
C LEU A 457 -4.23 0.42 -3.03
N ASP A 458 -4.78 1.12 -2.03
CA ASP A 458 -6.17 1.57 -2.05
C ASP A 458 -6.38 2.56 -3.21
N PRO A 459 -7.32 2.30 -4.13
CA PRO A 459 -7.59 3.19 -5.26
C PRO A 459 -7.92 4.64 -4.85
N ALA A 460 -8.40 4.85 -3.62
CA ALA A 460 -8.68 6.19 -3.13
C ALA A 460 -7.43 7.03 -2.90
N LEU A 461 -6.29 6.39 -2.60
CA LEU A 461 -5.00 7.05 -2.40
C LEU A 461 -4.39 7.52 -3.72
N VAL A 462 -4.46 6.68 -4.74
CA VAL A 462 -3.80 6.88 -6.05
C VAL A 462 -4.64 7.69 -7.05
N ARG A 463 -5.79 8.24 -6.63
CA ARG A 463 -6.63 9.07 -7.49
C ARG A 463 -5.99 10.43 -7.79
N PRO A 464 -6.26 11.02 -8.99
CA PRO A 464 -5.87 12.39 -9.31
C PRO A 464 -6.34 13.40 -8.24
N GLY A 465 -5.46 14.33 -7.89
CA GLY A 465 -5.68 15.31 -6.82
C GLY A 465 -5.15 14.86 -5.43
N ARG A 466 -4.79 13.59 -5.27
CA ARG A 466 -4.12 13.02 -4.10
C ARG A 466 -2.72 12.59 -4.48
N MET A 467 -2.41 11.29 -4.54
CA MET A 467 -1.12 10.77 -5.04
C MET A 467 -1.27 10.20 -6.46
N GLY A 468 -1.89 10.99 -7.35
CA GLY A 468 -2.23 10.55 -8.71
C GLY A 468 -1.06 10.56 -9.69
N ARG A 469 0.04 11.22 -9.37
CA ARG A 469 1.24 11.21 -10.20
C ARG A 469 2.22 10.16 -9.69
N HIS A 470 2.49 9.15 -10.50
CA HIS A 470 3.34 8.02 -10.18
C HIS A 470 4.70 8.19 -10.81
N ILE A 471 5.75 8.02 -10.02
CA ILE A 471 7.15 8.08 -10.46
C ILE A 471 7.78 6.74 -10.15
N TRP A 472 8.21 6.05 -11.19
CA TRP A 472 8.76 4.71 -11.12
C TRP A 472 10.28 4.76 -10.97
N PHE A 473 10.77 4.10 -9.93
CA PHE A 473 12.19 3.90 -9.69
C PHE A 473 12.56 2.49 -10.15
N ARG A 474 13.43 2.39 -11.08
CA ARG A 474 14.00 1.13 -11.53
C ARG A 474 15.29 0.80 -10.79
N THR A 475 15.73 -0.43 -10.90
CA THR A 475 17.10 -0.79 -10.55
C THR A 475 18.06 -0.03 -11.48
N PRO A 476 19.24 0.40 -11.01
CA PRO A 476 20.21 1.13 -11.81
C PRO A 476 20.65 0.31 -13.03
N THR A 477 20.77 0.93 -14.21
CA THR A 477 21.40 0.35 -15.38
C THR A 477 22.90 0.16 -15.15
N GLN A 478 23.60 -0.52 -16.07
CA GLN A 478 25.04 -0.70 -15.97
C GLN A 478 25.77 0.66 -15.85
N ASP A 479 25.40 1.64 -16.67
CA ASP A 479 25.99 2.99 -16.63
C ASP A 479 25.68 3.70 -15.31
N ASP A 480 24.43 3.57 -14.82
CA ASP A 480 24.05 4.13 -13.51
C ASP A 480 24.87 3.48 -12.39
N ARG A 481 25.09 2.15 -12.42
CA ARG A 481 25.90 1.45 -11.40
C ARG A 481 27.35 1.88 -11.44
N ARG A 482 27.92 2.10 -12.64
CA ARG A 482 29.26 2.65 -12.79
C ARG A 482 29.37 4.01 -12.11
N ASP A 483 28.44 4.93 -12.39
CA ASP A 483 28.41 6.26 -11.78
C ASP A 483 28.20 6.20 -10.26
N ILE A 484 27.45 5.22 -9.76
CA ILE A 484 27.27 4.98 -8.32
C ILE A 484 28.55 4.43 -7.68
N PHE A 485 29.26 3.50 -8.33
CA PHE A 485 30.56 3.04 -7.87
C PHE A 485 31.58 4.19 -7.79
N ASP A 486 31.64 5.06 -8.80
CA ASP A 486 32.48 6.26 -8.80
C ASP A 486 32.17 7.16 -7.57
N LEU A 487 30.89 7.34 -7.23
CA LEU A 487 30.48 8.12 -6.08
C LEU A 487 30.96 7.51 -4.75
N TYR A 488 30.84 6.18 -4.57
CA TYR A 488 31.18 5.54 -3.30
C TYR A 488 32.67 5.25 -3.18
N LEU A 489 33.35 4.84 -4.24
CA LEU A 489 34.79 4.63 -4.24
C LEU A 489 35.55 5.95 -3.98
N ALA A 490 35.07 7.09 -4.49
CA ALA A 490 35.62 8.39 -4.16
C ALA A 490 35.57 8.77 -2.67
N LYS A 491 34.77 8.07 -1.86
CA LYS A 491 34.63 8.33 -0.42
C LYS A 491 35.47 7.40 0.47
N VAL A 492 36.00 6.32 -0.09
CA VAL A 492 36.69 5.27 0.66
C VAL A 492 38.09 5.00 0.07
N ASP A 493 39.07 4.66 0.93
CA ASP A 493 40.41 4.32 0.49
C ASP A 493 40.40 2.92 -0.18
N HIS A 494 40.81 2.85 -1.44
CA HIS A 494 40.82 1.65 -2.26
C HIS A 494 42.12 1.56 -3.10
N ASP A 495 42.34 0.38 -3.66
CA ASP A 495 43.47 0.17 -4.57
C ASP A 495 43.26 0.94 -5.90
N PRO A 496 44.28 1.64 -6.42
CA PRO A 496 44.21 2.37 -7.68
C PRO A 496 43.84 1.51 -8.92
N ASP A 497 44.02 0.18 -8.87
CA ASP A 497 43.55 -0.71 -9.95
C ASP A 497 42.04 -0.62 -10.16
N LEU A 498 41.29 -0.38 -9.09
CA LEU A 498 39.81 -0.23 -9.14
C LEU A 498 39.37 1.06 -9.84
N ASP A 499 40.26 2.03 -10.05
CA ASP A 499 39.97 3.26 -10.81
C ASP A 499 40.04 3.06 -12.32
N SER A 500 40.59 1.93 -12.77
CA SER A 500 40.67 1.64 -14.20
C SER A 500 39.28 1.47 -14.81
N GLU A 501 39.08 1.98 -16.02
CA GLU A 501 37.79 1.90 -16.75
C GLU A 501 37.31 0.46 -16.88
N ARG A 502 38.24 -0.46 -17.16
CA ARG A 502 37.96 -1.89 -17.24
C ARG A 502 37.37 -2.45 -15.94
N ARG A 503 37.94 -2.08 -14.77
CA ARG A 503 37.45 -2.57 -13.46
C ARG A 503 36.11 -1.97 -13.10
N ARG A 504 35.89 -0.70 -13.42
CA ARG A 504 34.58 -0.04 -13.20
C ARG A 504 33.49 -0.73 -14.02
N ASP A 505 33.77 -1.05 -15.27
CA ASP A 505 32.82 -1.78 -16.13
C ASP A 505 32.62 -3.21 -15.65
N GLU A 506 33.66 -3.89 -15.18
CA GLU A 506 33.56 -5.23 -14.57
C GLU A 506 32.64 -5.19 -13.33
N LEU A 507 32.91 -4.30 -12.39
CA LEU A 507 32.09 -4.14 -11.19
C LEU A 507 30.62 -3.79 -11.51
N ALA A 508 30.39 -2.90 -12.48
CA ALA A 508 29.07 -2.54 -12.92
C ALA A 508 28.29 -3.72 -13.54
N ARG A 509 28.98 -4.59 -14.30
CA ARG A 509 28.40 -5.83 -14.84
C ARG A 509 28.09 -6.85 -13.75
N MET A 510 29.06 -7.07 -12.85
CA MET A 510 28.90 -8.06 -11.76
C MET A 510 27.77 -7.72 -10.78
N THR A 511 27.38 -6.46 -10.69
CA THR A 511 26.33 -5.98 -9.77
C THR A 511 24.97 -5.78 -10.46
N ASN A 512 24.66 -6.58 -11.48
CA ASN A 512 23.35 -6.53 -12.12
C ASN A 512 22.22 -6.75 -11.09
N GLY A 513 21.19 -5.87 -11.13
CA GLY A 513 20.09 -5.90 -10.15
C GLY A 513 20.37 -5.24 -8.80
N TYR A 514 21.61 -4.77 -8.54
CA TYR A 514 21.92 -4.11 -7.28
C TYR A 514 21.26 -2.72 -7.18
N SER A 515 20.76 -2.41 -6.01
CA SER A 515 20.34 -1.05 -5.67
C SER A 515 21.56 -0.19 -5.27
N PRO A 516 21.47 1.16 -5.34
CA PRO A 516 22.51 2.04 -4.81
C PRO A 516 22.95 1.74 -3.39
N ALA A 517 21.98 1.35 -2.53
CA ALA A 517 22.28 0.99 -1.14
C ALA A 517 23.09 -0.31 -1.03
N MET A 518 22.86 -1.28 -1.91
CA MET A 518 23.66 -2.52 -1.95
C MET A 518 25.10 -2.21 -2.39
N ILE A 519 25.29 -1.33 -3.38
CA ILE A 519 26.64 -0.90 -3.81
C ILE A 519 27.39 -0.18 -2.68
N GLU A 520 26.70 0.70 -1.95
CA GLU A 520 27.26 1.35 -0.75
C GLU A 520 27.68 0.32 0.29
N GLN A 521 26.80 -0.66 0.56
CA GLN A 521 27.08 -1.73 1.51
C GLN A 521 28.31 -2.55 1.09
N VAL A 522 28.42 -2.91 -0.18
CA VAL A 522 29.57 -3.64 -0.73
C VAL A 522 30.86 -2.87 -0.50
N CYS A 523 30.94 -1.59 -0.86
CA CYS A 523 32.12 -0.77 -0.65
C CYS A 523 32.50 -0.66 0.84
N SER A 524 31.52 -0.49 1.72
CA SER A 524 31.72 -0.42 3.17
C SER A 524 32.21 -1.75 3.75
N MET A 525 31.67 -2.88 3.28
CA MET A 525 32.11 -4.22 3.72
C MET A 525 33.50 -4.54 3.20
N ALA A 526 33.83 -4.21 1.97
CA ALA A 526 35.18 -4.39 1.42
C ALA A 526 36.22 -3.66 2.25
N LEU A 527 35.95 -2.41 2.65
CA LEU A 527 36.83 -1.67 3.57
C LEU A 527 36.94 -2.35 4.93
N THR A 528 35.85 -2.92 5.45
CA THR A 528 35.84 -3.65 6.72
C THR A 528 36.72 -4.91 6.65
N TYR A 529 36.70 -5.64 5.54
CA TYR A 529 37.56 -6.80 5.33
C TYR A 529 39.04 -6.43 5.29
N ALA A 530 39.40 -5.46 4.44
CA ALA A 530 40.77 -4.96 4.38
C ALA A 530 41.28 -4.48 5.76
N HIS A 531 40.44 -3.75 6.50
CA HIS A 531 40.80 -3.26 7.84
C HIS A 531 40.96 -4.40 8.86
N SER A 532 40.16 -5.44 8.78
CA SER A 532 40.28 -6.61 9.67
C SER A 532 41.59 -7.38 9.47
N GLU A 533 42.17 -7.30 8.27
CA GLU A 533 43.46 -7.86 7.91
C GLU A 533 44.65 -6.87 8.14
N GLY A 534 44.38 -5.68 8.68
CA GLY A 534 45.37 -4.66 8.92
C GLY A 534 45.81 -3.89 7.66
N ARG A 535 45.05 -3.99 6.57
CA ARG A 535 45.30 -3.24 5.32
C ARG A 535 44.53 -1.90 5.34
N PRO A 536 45.17 -0.78 4.95
CA PRO A 536 44.50 0.53 4.95
C PRO A 536 43.52 0.71 3.75
N ARG A 537 43.68 -0.09 2.71
CA ARG A 537 42.94 -0.03 1.44
C ARG A 537 42.43 -1.40 1.09
N PHE A 538 41.21 -1.45 0.54
CA PHE A 538 40.67 -2.68 0.01
C PHE A 538 41.05 -2.83 -1.47
N ASP A 539 41.13 -4.06 -1.91
CA ASP A 539 41.43 -4.43 -3.29
C ASP A 539 40.21 -5.07 -3.98
N ARG A 540 40.42 -5.57 -5.21
CA ARG A 540 39.38 -6.26 -5.97
C ARG A 540 38.85 -7.50 -5.24
N THR A 541 39.69 -8.22 -4.53
CA THR A 541 39.29 -9.45 -3.84
C THR A 541 38.30 -9.14 -2.70
N ASP A 542 38.59 -8.08 -1.93
CA ASP A 542 37.70 -7.64 -0.85
C ASP A 542 36.33 -7.22 -1.37
N ILE A 543 36.28 -6.51 -2.51
CA ILE A 543 35.01 -6.04 -3.06
C ILE A 543 34.15 -7.22 -3.58
N VAL A 544 34.80 -8.21 -4.20
CA VAL A 544 34.14 -9.42 -4.67
C VAL A 544 33.65 -10.28 -3.49
N GLU A 545 34.44 -10.41 -2.44
CA GLU A 545 34.02 -11.08 -1.21
C GLU A 545 32.84 -10.38 -0.53
N ALA A 546 32.85 -9.03 -0.51
CA ALA A 546 31.74 -8.22 -0.02
C ALA A 546 30.46 -8.42 -0.85
N MET A 547 30.59 -8.41 -2.18
CA MET A 547 29.46 -8.69 -3.10
C MET A 547 28.84 -10.05 -2.80
N THR A 548 29.72 -11.05 -2.70
CA THR A 548 29.33 -12.42 -2.36
C THR A 548 28.60 -12.51 -1.03
N THR A 549 29.12 -11.80 -0.03
CA THR A 549 28.50 -11.83 1.31
C THR A 549 27.14 -11.14 1.31
N VAL A 550 26.97 -10.09 0.51
CA VAL A 550 25.66 -9.42 0.34
C VAL A 550 24.66 -10.34 -0.35
N GLU A 551 25.08 -11.15 -1.33
CA GLU A 551 24.20 -12.04 -2.09
C GLU A 551 23.87 -13.35 -1.37
N SER A 552 24.91 -14.03 -0.85
CA SER A 552 24.81 -15.42 -0.38
C SER A 552 25.10 -15.59 1.13
N GLY A 553 25.45 -14.50 1.83
CA GLY A 553 25.85 -14.52 3.24
C GLY A 553 27.33 -14.81 3.43
N THR A 554 27.77 -14.76 4.68
CA THR A 554 29.16 -15.00 5.07
C THR A 554 29.57 -16.46 4.80
N ALA A 555 30.82 -16.62 4.36
CA ALA A 555 31.39 -17.96 4.18
C ALA A 555 31.45 -18.72 5.54
N VAL A 556 31.04 -19.96 5.52
CA VAL A 556 31.13 -20.84 6.68
C VAL A 556 32.47 -21.54 6.60
N GLY A 557 33.26 -21.46 7.65
CA GLY A 557 34.60 -22.07 7.73
C GLY A 557 34.59 -23.61 7.89
N VAL A 558 33.67 -24.30 7.20
CA VAL A 558 33.58 -25.76 7.22
C VAL A 558 34.31 -26.30 6.00
N ASN A 559 35.21 -27.27 6.24
CA ASN A 559 35.84 -27.99 5.16
C ASN A 559 35.04 -29.30 4.91
N TYR A 560 34.67 -29.52 3.68
CA TYR A 560 34.10 -30.80 3.24
C TYR A 560 35.15 -31.89 3.30
N ILE A 561 34.70 -33.13 3.45
CA ILE A 561 35.55 -34.30 3.17
C ILE A 561 35.96 -34.30 1.70
N GLU A 562 37.06 -35.00 1.37
CA GLU A 562 37.67 -34.93 0.02
C GLU A 562 36.69 -35.34 -1.09
N ASP A 563 35.96 -36.44 -0.88
CA ASP A 563 34.97 -36.97 -1.83
C ASP A 563 33.82 -35.96 -2.04
N GLU A 564 33.32 -35.35 -0.97
CA GLU A 564 32.25 -34.32 -1.05
C GLU A 564 32.75 -33.04 -1.71
N THR A 565 34.01 -32.64 -1.43
CA THR A 565 34.64 -31.48 -2.10
C THR A 565 34.63 -31.64 -3.61
N ARG A 566 35.01 -32.85 -4.08
CA ARG A 566 35.02 -33.16 -5.50
C ARG A 566 33.63 -33.25 -6.08
N ALA A 567 32.66 -33.79 -5.36
CA ALA A 567 31.27 -33.89 -5.79
C ALA A 567 30.64 -32.50 -5.98
N VAL A 568 30.86 -31.60 -5.01
CA VAL A 568 30.40 -30.20 -5.13
C VAL A 568 31.10 -29.49 -6.30
N ALA A 569 32.40 -29.73 -6.51
CA ALA A 569 33.11 -29.14 -7.63
C ALA A 569 32.59 -29.62 -9.00
N ILE A 570 32.27 -30.92 -9.15
CA ILE A 570 31.62 -31.45 -10.36
C ILE A 570 30.22 -30.85 -10.57
N HIS A 571 29.46 -30.65 -9.50
CA HIS A 571 28.16 -30.01 -9.55
C HIS A 571 28.28 -28.59 -10.13
N GLU A 572 29.11 -27.74 -9.54
CA GLU A 572 29.29 -26.35 -10.00
C GLU A 572 29.94 -26.27 -11.39
N ALA A 573 30.88 -27.18 -11.72
CA ALA A 573 31.42 -27.26 -13.05
C ALA A 573 30.36 -27.63 -14.11
N GLY A 574 29.38 -28.46 -13.72
CA GLY A 574 28.22 -28.77 -14.57
C GLY A 574 27.41 -27.55 -14.94
N HIS A 575 27.11 -26.68 -13.98
CA HIS A 575 26.49 -25.40 -14.25
C HIS A 575 27.33 -24.52 -15.18
N ALA A 576 28.62 -24.38 -14.89
CA ALA A 576 29.51 -23.50 -15.65
C ALA A 576 29.63 -23.93 -17.13
N VAL A 577 29.84 -25.24 -17.38
CA VAL A 577 29.94 -25.80 -18.73
C VAL A 577 28.63 -25.69 -19.49
N ALA A 578 27.48 -25.97 -18.84
CA ALA A 578 26.18 -25.83 -19.47
C ALA A 578 25.87 -24.36 -19.81
N SER A 579 26.20 -23.42 -18.92
CA SER A 579 26.09 -21.99 -19.17
C SER A 579 26.90 -21.54 -20.38
N TYR A 580 28.15 -21.91 -20.45
CA TYR A 580 29.04 -21.57 -21.54
C TYR A 580 28.52 -22.04 -22.90
N VAL A 581 28.00 -23.27 -22.98
CA VAL A 581 27.53 -23.89 -24.21
C VAL A 581 26.18 -23.36 -24.69
N TYR A 582 25.22 -23.18 -23.74
CA TYR A 582 23.82 -22.91 -24.11
C TYR A 582 23.36 -21.48 -23.79
N MET A 583 24.19 -20.66 -23.17
CA MET A 583 23.87 -19.27 -22.84
C MET A 583 24.97 -18.32 -23.40
N PRO A 584 25.08 -18.14 -24.72
CA PRO A 584 26.16 -17.35 -25.33
C PRO A 584 26.13 -15.87 -24.96
N ASP A 585 24.97 -15.36 -24.54
CA ASP A 585 24.78 -13.96 -24.10
C ASP A 585 24.99 -13.74 -22.62
N VAL A 586 25.50 -14.76 -21.92
CA VAL A 586 25.74 -14.73 -20.48
C VAL A 586 27.24 -15.01 -20.23
N LEU A 587 27.78 -14.39 -19.20
CA LEU A 587 29.15 -14.63 -18.71
C LEU A 587 29.10 -15.29 -17.33
N SER A 588 29.84 -16.39 -17.17
CA SER A 588 30.09 -16.97 -15.84
C SER A 588 31.08 -16.07 -15.11
N THR A 589 30.65 -15.45 -14.04
CA THR A 589 31.43 -14.46 -13.30
C THR A 589 31.98 -14.99 -12.00
N ARG A 590 31.46 -16.12 -11.54
CA ARG A 590 31.91 -16.73 -10.29
C ARG A 590 31.63 -18.21 -10.27
N LEU A 591 32.58 -18.94 -9.69
CA LEU A 591 32.48 -20.35 -9.42
C LEU A 591 33.11 -20.64 -8.05
N SER A 592 32.36 -21.22 -7.11
CA SER A 592 32.80 -21.39 -5.73
C SER A 592 32.28 -22.70 -5.16
N ILE A 593 33.11 -23.38 -4.38
CA ILE A 593 32.76 -24.54 -3.57
C ILE A 593 32.81 -24.23 -2.07
N ARG A 594 32.83 -22.95 -1.69
CA ARG A 594 32.70 -22.55 -0.28
C ARG A 594 31.22 -22.52 0.11
N MET A 595 30.93 -23.18 1.24
CA MET A 595 29.58 -23.14 1.82
C MET A 595 29.22 -21.74 2.28
N ARG A 596 28.05 -21.26 1.84
CA ARG A 596 27.52 -19.96 2.26
C ARG A 596 26.00 -20.07 2.46
N GLY A 597 25.49 -19.54 3.55
CA GLY A 597 24.07 -19.62 3.85
C GLY A 597 23.56 -21.05 3.86
N GLY A 598 22.73 -21.41 2.89
CA GLY A 598 22.20 -22.78 2.73
C GLY A 598 22.70 -23.52 1.51
N SER A 599 23.66 -22.96 0.72
CA SER A 599 24.19 -23.60 -0.48
C SER A 599 25.59 -24.16 -0.23
N LEU A 600 25.87 -25.34 -0.83
CA LEU A 600 27.15 -26.03 -0.73
C LEU A 600 28.21 -25.43 -1.66
N GLY A 601 27.80 -24.91 -2.80
CA GLY A 601 28.59 -24.20 -3.76
C GLY A 601 27.80 -23.12 -4.44
N HIS A 602 28.39 -22.42 -5.40
CA HIS A 602 27.70 -21.36 -6.13
C HIS A 602 28.34 -21.10 -7.48
N HIS A 603 27.52 -21.15 -8.53
CA HIS A 603 27.85 -20.65 -9.86
C HIS A 603 27.00 -19.40 -10.17
N GLN A 604 27.66 -18.30 -10.54
CA GLN A 604 26.99 -17.08 -10.93
C GLN A 604 27.23 -16.79 -12.41
N ALA A 605 26.13 -16.60 -13.12
CA ALA A 605 26.12 -16.24 -14.53
C ALA A 605 25.35 -14.92 -14.73
N ILE A 606 25.90 -14.00 -15.47
CA ILE A 606 25.37 -12.64 -15.66
C ILE A 606 25.25 -12.33 -17.14
N GLU A 607 24.14 -11.72 -17.55
CA GLU A 607 23.91 -11.27 -18.91
C GLU A 607 24.97 -10.25 -19.36
N LYS A 608 25.49 -10.40 -20.58
CA LYS A 608 26.45 -9.46 -21.19
C LYS A 608 25.85 -8.08 -21.41
N GLU A 609 24.56 -8.03 -21.74
CA GLU A 609 23.77 -6.82 -21.95
C GLU A 609 22.48 -6.89 -21.14
N GLU A 610 21.98 -5.75 -20.66
CA GLU A 610 20.70 -5.70 -19.94
C GLU A 610 19.54 -5.97 -20.89
N ARG A 611 18.76 -7.02 -20.61
CA ARG A 611 17.58 -7.41 -21.38
C ARG A 611 16.34 -7.40 -20.50
N PHE A 612 15.21 -7.05 -21.08
CA PHE A 612 13.91 -7.00 -20.40
C PHE A 612 12.96 -8.09 -20.89
N SER A 613 13.37 -8.92 -21.83
CA SER A 613 12.59 -10.05 -22.36
C SER A 613 13.51 -11.15 -22.79
N SER A 614 13.06 -12.39 -22.67
CA SER A 614 13.79 -13.59 -23.07
C SER A 614 12.98 -14.38 -24.10
N TRP A 615 13.69 -15.01 -25.02
CA TRP A 615 13.10 -15.90 -25.99
C TRP A 615 12.97 -17.33 -25.44
N ARG A 616 12.11 -18.14 -26.05
CA ARG A 616 11.92 -19.55 -25.62
C ARG A 616 13.25 -20.34 -25.59
N HIS A 617 14.11 -20.18 -26.60
CA HIS A 617 15.40 -20.88 -26.66
C HIS A 617 16.35 -20.44 -25.53
N GLU A 618 16.33 -19.19 -25.14
CA GLU A 618 17.12 -18.68 -24.00
C GLU A 618 16.60 -19.24 -22.67
N GLU A 619 15.27 -19.33 -22.51
CA GLU A 619 14.66 -19.97 -21.35
C GLU A 619 14.96 -21.47 -21.28
N VAL A 620 15.00 -22.15 -22.42
CA VAL A 620 15.44 -23.56 -22.48
C VAL A 620 16.93 -23.65 -22.13
N GLY A 621 17.79 -22.75 -22.62
CA GLY A 621 19.20 -22.65 -22.23
C GLY A 621 19.36 -22.49 -20.72
N ASN A 622 18.56 -21.65 -20.09
CA ASN A 622 18.50 -21.49 -18.64
C ASN A 622 18.09 -22.80 -17.92
N LEU A 623 17.16 -23.58 -18.49
CA LEU A 623 16.79 -24.88 -17.92
C LEU A 623 17.94 -25.89 -18.04
N VAL A 624 18.64 -25.91 -19.19
CA VAL A 624 19.81 -26.76 -19.41
C VAL A 624 20.93 -26.40 -18.43
N TRP A 625 21.18 -25.12 -18.21
CA TRP A 625 22.11 -24.62 -17.20
C TRP A 625 21.72 -25.07 -15.79
N THR A 626 20.48 -24.84 -15.38
CA THR A 626 19.98 -25.22 -14.03
C THR A 626 20.05 -26.73 -13.81
N LEU A 627 19.77 -27.53 -14.84
CA LEU A 627 19.84 -28.99 -14.76
C LEU A 627 21.25 -29.53 -15.05
N GLY A 628 22.20 -28.68 -15.44
CA GLY A 628 23.57 -29.05 -15.79
C GLY A 628 24.32 -29.73 -14.65
N ALA A 629 24.18 -29.24 -13.44
CA ALA A 629 24.77 -29.83 -12.24
C ALA A 629 24.20 -31.24 -11.93
N MET A 630 22.87 -31.35 -11.98
CA MET A 630 22.20 -32.64 -11.82
C MET A 630 22.66 -33.67 -12.87
N ALA A 631 22.83 -33.21 -14.11
CA ALA A 631 23.32 -34.03 -15.20
C ALA A 631 24.81 -34.41 -15.02
N ALA A 632 25.65 -33.49 -14.53
CA ALA A 632 27.06 -33.75 -14.23
C ALA A 632 27.19 -34.82 -13.13
N GLU A 633 26.51 -34.68 -12.02
CA GLU A 633 26.50 -35.71 -10.97
C GLU A 633 26.08 -37.07 -11.53
N HIS A 634 25.02 -37.14 -12.31
CA HIS A 634 24.55 -38.36 -12.94
C HIS A 634 25.59 -39.01 -13.87
N VAL A 635 26.31 -38.20 -14.66
CA VAL A 635 27.34 -38.69 -15.60
C VAL A 635 28.59 -39.17 -14.88
N PHE A 636 28.98 -38.58 -13.76
CA PHE A 636 30.22 -38.93 -13.03
C PHE A 636 30.01 -40.02 -11.98
N TYR A 637 28.86 -39.99 -11.29
CA TYR A 637 28.59 -40.87 -10.15
C TYR A 637 27.46 -41.89 -10.38
N GLY A 638 26.67 -41.74 -11.44
CA GLY A 638 25.50 -42.59 -11.73
C GLY A 638 24.26 -42.27 -10.92
N GLU A 639 24.36 -41.41 -9.93
CA GLU A 639 23.27 -40.98 -9.04
C GLU A 639 23.39 -39.50 -8.70
N ASN A 640 22.36 -38.90 -8.06
CA ASN A 640 22.36 -37.51 -7.64
C ASN A 640 22.41 -37.39 -6.12
N SER A 641 23.13 -36.40 -5.64
CA SER A 641 23.16 -35.98 -4.24
C SER A 641 21.88 -35.27 -3.84
N SER A 642 21.69 -35.05 -2.54
CA SER A 642 20.59 -34.18 -2.04
C SER A 642 20.77 -32.68 -2.42
N GLY A 643 21.98 -32.31 -2.86
CA GLY A 643 22.31 -30.91 -3.25
C GLY A 643 21.50 -30.39 -4.44
N VAL A 644 21.08 -31.30 -5.35
CA VAL A 644 20.28 -30.91 -6.54
C VAL A 644 18.86 -30.40 -6.24
N GLY A 645 18.43 -30.44 -4.96
CA GLY A 645 17.05 -30.08 -4.58
C GLY A 645 16.68 -28.62 -4.93
N GLY A 646 17.62 -27.69 -4.82
CA GLY A 646 17.47 -26.29 -5.20
C GLY A 646 17.27 -26.11 -6.70
N ASP A 647 18.07 -26.80 -7.49
CA ASP A 647 18.04 -26.75 -8.97
C ASP A 647 16.76 -27.36 -9.51
N ILE A 648 16.34 -28.50 -8.96
CA ILE A 648 15.06 -29.12 -9.32
C ILE A 648 13.91 -28.17 -9.07
N GLY A 649 13.90 -27.51 -7.89
CA GLY A 649 12.88 -26.53 -7.54
C GLY A 649 12.84 -25.35 -8.51
N SER A 650 14.02 -24.78 -8.81
CA SER A 650 14.20 -23.64 -9.73
C SER A 650 13.79 -23.99 -11.16
N ALA A 651 14.23 -25.15 -11.69
CA ALA A 651 13.84 -25.63 -13.00
C ALA A 651 12.34 -25.88 -13.12
N THR A 652 11.73 -26.47 -12.10
CA THR A 652 10.28 -26.73 -12.07
C THR A 652 9.47 -25.45 -12.04
N TRP A 653 9.90 -24.46 -11.26
CA TRP A 653 9.24 -23.13 -11.22
C TRP A 653 9.37 -22.42 -12.58
N ARG A 654 10.56 -22.44 -13.18
CA ARG A 654 10.83 -21.78 -14.47
C ARG A 654 9.96 -22.37 -15.58
N VAL A 655 9.90 -23.69 -15.70
CA VAL A 655 9.06 -24.32 -16.73
C VAL A 655 7.58 -24.07 -16.49
N ALA A 656 7.14 -23.99 -15.22
CA ALA A 656 5.77 -23.62 -14.92
C ALA A 656 5.47 -22.17 -15.36
N ALA A 657 6.40 -21.24 -15.19
CA ALA A 657 6.26 -19.87 -15.71
C ALA A 657 6.24 -19.83 -17.24
N MET A 658 7.12 -20.61 -17.93
CA MET A 658 7.13 -20.74 -19.38
C MET A 658 5.76 -21.15 -19.93
N VAL A 659 5.19 -22.22 -19.40
CA VAL A 659 3.90 -22.75 -19.89
C VAL A 659 2.71 -21.96 -19.39
N GLY A 660 2.70 -21.59 -18.09
CA GLY A 660 1.56 -21.00 -17.43
C GLY A 660 1.41 -19.50 -17.66
N THR A 661 2.53 -18.79 -17.77
CA THR A 661 2.55 -17.32 -17.85
C THR A 661 2.93 -16.83 -19.24
N TRP A 662 3.94 -17.43 -19.89
CA TRP A 662 4.48 -16.94 -21.15
C TRP A 662 3.95 -17.71 -22.37
N GLY A 663 3.20 -18.83 -22.16
CA GLY A 663 2.59 -19.60 -23.26
C GLY A 663 3.61 -20.36 -24.12
N MET A 664 4.79 -20.66 -23.57
CA MET A 664 5.85 -21.37 -24.28
C MET A 664 5.62 -22.88 -24.22
N GLY A 665 5.58 -23.54 -25.39
CA GLY A 665 5.42 -25.00 -25.50
C GLY A 665 6.74 -25.75 -25.66
N PRO A 666 6.69 -27.09 -25.65
CA PRO A 666 7.84 -27.95 -25.95
C PRO A 666 8.33 -27.77 -27.40
N GLU A 667 9.57 -28.15 -27.66
CA GLU A 667 10.12 -28.12 -29.01
C GLU A 667 9.55 -29.28 -29.83
N PRO A 668 9.01 -29.03 -31.02
CA PRO A 668 8.60 -30.10 -31.94
C PRO A 668 9.79 -30.95 -32.34
N LEU A 669 9.61 -32.25 -32.40
CA LEU A 669 10.61 -33.15 -32.92
C LEU A 669 10.57 -33.11 -34.46
N ASP A 670 11.72 -33.03 -35.09
CA ASP A 670 11.85 -33.18 -36.56
C ASP A 670 12.54 -34.54 -36.87
N LEU A 671 11.73 -35.52 -37.07
CA LEU A 671 12.18 -36.86 -37.45
C LEU A 671 12.03 -37.14 -38.94
N ARG A 672 11.71 -36.14 -39.75
CA ARG A 672 11.50 -36.26 -41.20
C ARG A 672 12.80 -36.70 -41.88
N GLY A 673 12.67 -37.72 -42.73
CA GLY A 673 13.83 -38.30 -43.41
C GLY A 673 14.67 -39.30 -42.61
N ARG A 674 14.39 -39.45 -41.29
CA ARG A 674 15.08 -40.44 -40.45
C ARG A 674 14.22 -41.68 -40.21
N VAL A 675 12.88 -41.56 -40.37
CA VAL A 675 11.91 -42.62 -40.11
C VAL A 675 10.91 -42.67 -41.29
N ALA A 676 10.38 -43.86 -41.54
CA ALA A 676 9.32 -44.09 -42.52
C ALA A 676 8.06 -43.27 -42.18
N ALA A 677 7.41 -42.67 -43.19
CA ALA A 677 6.32 -41.71 -43.01
C ALA A 677 5.10 -42.27 -42.25
N ASP A 678 4.89 -43.59 -42.35
CA ASP A 678 3.79 -44.32 -41.67
C ASP A 678 3.99 -44.49 -40.14
N ARG A 679 5.26 -44.47 -39.69
CA ARG A 679 5.62 -44.59 -38.29
C ARG A 679 6.02 -43.28 -37.61
N LEU A 680 6.12 -42.21 -38.37
CA LEU A 680 6.61 -40.90 -37.92
C LEU A 680 5.85 -40.40 -36.67
N LYS A 681 4.56 -40.35 -36.78
CA LYS A 681 3.68 -39.82 -35.73
C LYS A 681 3.70 -40.67 -34.43
N GLU A 682 3.69 -41.99 -34.62
CA GLU A 682 3.74 -42.95 -33.49
C GLU A 682 5.04 -42.81 -32.71
N LEU A 683 6.16 -42.64 -33.43
CA LEU A 683 7.46 -42.48 -32.79
C LEU A 683 7.65 -41.09 -32.17
N GLU A 684 7.12 -40.04 -32.83
CA GLU A 684 7.09 -38.68 -32.22
C GLU A 684 6.31 -38.71 -30.89
N ASP A 685 5.13 -39.31 -30.85
CA ASP A 685 4.31 -39.44 -29.64
C ASP A 685 5.03 -40.25 -28.56
N GLU A 686 5.69 -41.37 -28.93
CA GLU A 686 6.46 -42.19 -28.00
C GLU A 686 7.64 -41.43 -27.38
N ILE A 687 8.42 -40.70 -28.17
CA ILE A 687 9.54 -39.88 -27.68
C ILE A 687 9.04 -38.76 -26.78
N MET A 688 7.93 -38.09 -27.17
CA MET A 688 7.34 -37.05 -26.33
C MET A 688 6.80 -37.61 -25.02
N GLU A 689 6.26 -38.83 -24.97
CA GLU A 689 5.90 -39.50 -23.72
C GLU A 689 7.14 -39.83 -22.85
N ARG A 690 8.26 -40.17 -23.47
CA ARG A 690 9.53 -40.41 -22.72
C ARG A 690 10.01 -39.10 -22.08
N PHE A 691 9.97 -37.97 -22.80
CA PHE A 691 10.26 -36.65 -22.23
C PHE A 691 9.30 -36.31 -21.07
N GLU A 692 8.00 -36.58 -21.24
CA GLU A 692 7.01 -36.37 -20.19
C GLU A 692 7.32 -37.18 -18.94
N ARG A 693 7.63 -38.47 -19.09
CA ARG A 693 8.00 -39.33 -17.94
C ARG A 693 9.22 -38.81 -17.19
N LEU A 694 10.27 -38.41 -17.92
CA LEU A 694 11.47 -37.82 -17.32
C LEU A 694 11.13 -36.49 -16.58
N GLY A 695 10.43 -35.60 -17.22
CA GLY A 695 10.02 -34.32 -16.63
C GLY A 695 9.16 -34.50 -15.38
N LEU A 696 8.20 -35.42 -15.40
CA LEU A 696 7.39 -35.76 -14.22
C LEU A 696 8.24 -36.32 -13.10
N GLY A 697 9.27 -37.14 -13.42
CA GLY A 697 10.24 -37.64 -12.43
C GLY A 697 10.95 -36.50 -11.71
N ILE A 698 11.38 -35.47 -12.44
CA ILE A 698 12.02 -34.26 -11.90
C ILE A 698 11.02 -33.44 -11.07
N MET A 699 9.85 -33.13 -11.63
CA MET A 699 8.82 -32.31 -10.96
C MET A 699 8.35 -32.98 -9.63
N ASN A 700 8.25 -34.30 -9.59
CA ASN A 700 7.83 -35.03 -8.38
C ASN A 700 8.86 -34.93 -7.25
N ARG A 701 10.14 -34.75 -7.57
CA ARG A 701 11.21 -34.55 -6.57
C ARG A 701 11.14 -33.17 -5.91
N SER A 702 10.53 -32.18 -6.54
CA SER A 702 10.40 -30.79 -6.01
C SER A 702 9.30 -30.60 -4.96
N ARG A 703 8.56 -31.67 -4.61
CA ARG A 703 7.39 -31.59 -3.69
C ARG A 703 7.67 -31.19 -2.24
N GLY A 704 8.90 -30.86 -1.88
CA GLY A 704 9.30 -30.53 -0.50
C GLY A 704 9.31 -29.03 -0.13
N SER A 705 9.16 -28.10 -1.04
CA SER A 705 9.20 -26.65 -0.71
C SER A 705 7.82 -26.06 -0.57
N THR A 706 7.50 -25.64 0.66
CA THR A 706 6.32 -24.84 0.99
C THR A 706 6.43 -23.49 0.32
N ILE A 707 5.65 -23.20 -0.74
CA ILE A 707 5.63 -21.88 -1.36
C ILE A 707 4.21 -21.38 -1.47
N MET A 708 4.03 -20.19 -0.95
CA MET A 708 2.80 -19.43 -0.79
C MET A 708 2.43 -18.63 -2.05
N GLN A 709 1.13 -18.47 -2.25
CA GLN A 709 0.38 -17.43 -2.94
C GLN A 709 0.59 -17.21 -4.45
N ALA A 710 -0.48 -17.46 -5.20
CA ALA A 710 -0.64 -17.24 -6.65
C ALA A 710 0.50 -17.87 -7.48
N ASP A 711 0.81 -19.11 -7.12
CA ASP A 711 1.93 -19.87 -7.65
C ASP A 711 1.60 -20.33 -9.08
N PRO A 712 2.41 -19.94 -10.09
CA PRO A 712 2.32 -20.50 -11.44
C PRO A 712 2.34 -22.03 -11.43
N MET A 713 3.08 -22.62 -10.50
CA MET A 713 3.12 -24.08 -10.29
C MET A 713 1.74 -24.66 -9.98
N ALA A 714 0.95 -24.03 -9.11
CA ALA A 714 -0.38 -24.55 -8.76
C ALA A 714 -1.31 -24.59 -9.98
N SER A 715 -1.24 -23.58 -10.85
CA SER A 715 -2.05 -23.52 -12.06
C SER A 715 -1.63 -24.54 -13.11
N VAL A 716 -0.35 -24.82 -13.23
CA VAL A 716 0.21 -25.79 -14.18
C VAL A 716 0.05 -27.22 -13.68
N LEU A 717 0.26 -27.47 -12.40
CA LEU A 717 0.10 -28.82 -11.81
C LEU A 717 -1.37 -29.25 -11.77
N GLY A 718 -2.32 -28.30 -11.68
CA GLY A 718 -3.75 -28.56 -11.71
C GLY A 718 -4.33 -28.82 -13.10
N ASP A 719 -3.66 -28.42 -14.18
CA ASP A 719 -4.10 -28.62 -15.56
C ASP A 719 -3.28 -29.75 -16.22
N PRO A 720 -3.89 -30.89 -16.58
CA PRO A 720 -3.17 -32.01 -17.18
C PRO A 720 -2.42 -31.67 -18.47
N ALA A 721 -2.97 -30.80 -19.32
CA ALA A 721 -2.34 -30.42 -20.60
C ALA A 721 -1.09 -29.55 -20.36
N LYS A 722 -1.21 -28.55 -19.47
CA LYS A 722 -0.09 -27.69 -19.08
C LYS A 722 1.00 -28.48 -18.36
N ARG A 723 0.62 -29.40 -17.46
CA ARG A 723 1.56 -30.28 -16.77
C ARG A 723 2.33 -31.15 -17.73
N ARG A 724 1.67 -31.74 -18.76
CA ARG A 724 2.31 -32.52 -19.81
C ARG A 724 3.31 -31.68 -20.60
N ALA A 725 2.92 -30.49 -21.06
CA ALA A 725 3.80 -29.57 -21.78
C ALA A 725 5.02 -29.17 -20.93
N ALA A 726 4.84 -28.85 -19.67
CA ALA A 726 5.92 -28.53 -18.74
C ALA A 726 6.89 -29.71 -18.54
N ALA A 727 6.36 -30.91 -18.37
CA ALA A 727 7.15 -32.14 -18.22
C ALA A 727 7.95 -32.45 -19.49
N GLN A 728 7.37 -32.27 -20.67
CA GLN A 728 8.06 -32.44 -21.96
C GLN A 728 9.24 -31.47 -22.13
N ILE A 729 9.03 -30.17 -21.83
CA ILE A 729 10.10 -29.16 -21.87
C ILE A 729 11.23 -29.54 -20.91
N LEU A 730 10.88 -29.94 -19.68
CA LEU A 730 11.85 -30.28 -18.65
C LEU A 730 12.64 -31.55 -19.02
N GLY A 731 11.95 -32.53 -19.63
CA GLY A 731 12.60 -33.77 -20.14
C GLY A 731 13.56 -33.47 -21.29
N GLN A 732 13.15 -32.61 -22.24
CA GLN A 732 14.01 -32.17 -23.35
C GLN A 732 15.26 -31.47 -22.81
N ALA A 733 15.11 -30.51 -21.87
CA ALA A 733 16.23 -29.79 -21.27
C ALA A 733 17.19 -30.75 -20.52
N TYR A 734 16.65 -31.73 -19.80
CA TYR A 734 17.49 -32.69 -19.05
C TYR A 734 18.28 -33.63 -19.95
N ILE A 735 17.66 -34.16 -21.01
CA ILE A 735 18.40 -34.94 -22.02
C ILE A 735 19.51 -34.12 -22.64
N THR A 736 19.24 -32.86 -22.97
CA THR A 736 20.24 -31.93 -23.52
C THR A 736 21.39 -31.75 -22.52
N ALA A 737 21.08 -31.50 -21.24
CA ALA A 737 22.08 -31.37 -20.19
C ALA A 737 22.93 -32.63 -20.02
N VAL A 738 22.33 -33.80 -19.95
CA VAL A 738 23.06 -35.09 -19.83
C VAL A 738 23.97 -35.36 -21.04
N SER A 739 23.46 -35.09 -22.24
CA SER A 739 24.25 -35.24 -23.47
C SER A 739 25.43 -34.24 -23.51
N CYS A 740 25.20 -33.02 -23.06
CA CYS A 740 26.25 -32.01 -22.92
C CYS A 740 27.32 -32.42 -21.93
N MET A 741 26.94 -32.93 -20.74
CA MET A 741 27.90 -33.36 -19.74
C MET A 741 28.70 -34.60 -20.18
N ARG A 742 28.07 -35.53 -20.89
CA ARG A 742 28.77 -36.69 -21.45
C ARG A 742 29.80 -36.29 -22.51
N HIS A 743 29.40 -35.39 -23.43
CA HIS A 743 30.29 -34.90 -24.52
C HIS A 743 31.47 -34.12 -23.98
N ASN A 744 31.24 -33.29 -22.96
CA ASN A 744 32.24 -32.40 -22.36
C ASN A 744 32.84 -32.95 -21.04
N ARG A 745 32.83 -34.24 -20.84
CA ARG A 745 33.25 -34.87 -19.57
C ARG A 745 34.63 -34.44 -19.11
N GLU A 746 35.58 -34.33 -20.01
CA GLU A 746 36.96 -33.89 -19.74
C GLU A 746 37.01 -32.42 -19.33
N ALA A 747 36.26 -31.56 -20.00
CA ALA A 747 36.15 -30.13 -19.66
C ALA A 747 35.53 -29.96 -18.24
N VAL A 748 34.45 -30.67 -17.93
CA VAL A 748 33.82 -30.65 -16.58
C VAL A 748 34.83 -31.11 -15.51
N ALA A 749 35.59 -32.17 -15.77
CA ALA A 749 36.61 -32.65 -14.85
C ALA A 749 37.74 -31.63 -14.64
N GLN A 750 38.25 -30.99 -15.69
CA GLN A 750 39.29 -29.96 -15.60
C GLN A 750 38.81 -28.74 -14.79
N VAL A 751 37.60 -28.23 -15.07
CA VAL A 751 37.01 -27.13 -14.31
C VAL A 751 36.84 -27.52 -12.83
N ALA A 752 36.36 -28.72 -12.55
CA ALA A 752 36.21 -29.21 -11.19
C ALA A 752 37.55 -29.36 -10.45
N ASP A 753 38.59 -29.90 -11.12
CA ASP A 753 39.91 -30.04 -10.54
C ASP A 753 40.54 -28.69 -10.18
N GLU A 754 40.44 -27.68 -11.04
CA GLU A 754 40.90 -26.33 -10.76
C GLU A 754 40.12 -25.72 -9.60
N LEU A 755 38.80 -25.96 -9.55
CA LEU A 755 37.93 -25.49 -8.47
C LEU A 755 38.26 -26.18 -7.13
N VAL A 756 38.63 -27.45 -7.12
CA VAL A 756 39.08 -28.15 -5.90
C VAL A 756 40.37 -27.53 -5.35
N GLN A 757 41.27 -27.10 -6.24
CA GLN A 757 42.55 -26.51 -5.84
C GLN A 757 42.38 -25.08 -5.32
N ARG A 758 41.62 -24.26 -6.03
CA ARG A 758 41.53 -22.80 -5.75
C ARG A 758 40.36 -22.45 -4.83
N ARG A 759 39.40 -23.34 -4.67
CA ARG A 759 38.16 -23.17 -3.91
C ARG A 759 37.17 -22.18 -4.49
N GLU A 760 37.65 -21.11 -5.10
CA GLU A 760 36.85 -20.05 -5.73
C GLU A 760 37.60 -19.45 -6.93
N LEU A 761 36.83 -19.13 -7.98
CA LEU A 761 37.28 -18.47 -9.20
C LEU A 761 36.36 -17.29 -9.52
N TYR A 762 36.91 -16.20 -10.05
CA TYR A 762 36.16 -14.97 -10.24
C TYR A 762 36.43 -14.30 -11.58
N GLY A 763 35.39 -13.68 -12.15
CA GLY A 763 35.47 -12.80 -13.31
C GLY A 763 36.16 -13.44 -14.51
N ASP A 764 37.19 -12.81 -15.03
CA ASP A 764 37.94 -13.23 -16.20
C ASP A 764 38.59 -14.61 -16.03
N GLU A 765 38.88 -15.04 -14.80
CA GLU A 765 39.51 -16.35 -14.55
C GLU A 765 38.59 -17.51 -14.93
N VAL A 766 37.28 -17.37 -14.59
CA VAL A 766 36.26 -18.36 -14.96
C VAL A 766 36.12 -18.44 -16.47
N VAL A 767 36.06 -17.29 -17.12
CA VAL A 767 35.93 -17.18 -18.60
C VAL A 767 37.14 -17.83 -19.29
N GLN A 768 38.35 -17.48 -18.86
CA GLN A 768 39.60 -18.04 -19.43
C GLN A 768 39.68 -19.56 -19.23
N LEU A 769 39.27 -20.07 -18.10
CA LEU A 769 39.24 -21.53 -17.81
C LEU A 769 38.26 -22.23 -18.78
N LEU A 770 37.05 -21.67 -18.93
CA LEU A 770 36.04 -22.23 -19.84
C LEU A 770 36.50 -22.16 -21.31
N GLU A 771 37.13 -21.05 -21.74
CA GLU A 771 37.69 -20.92 -23.07
C GLU A 771 38.84 -21.93 -23.32
N ALA A 772 39.68 -22.17 -22.32
CA ALA A 772 40.79 -23.11 -22.45
C ALA A 772 40.33 -24.59 -22.54
N THR A 773 39.18 -24.92 -21.95
CA THR A 773 38.59 -26.28 -21.98
C THR A 773 37.71 -26.50 -23.23
N GLU A 774 37.41 -25.45 -24.02
CA GLU A 774 36.65 -25.49 -25.27
C GLU A 774 35.40 -26.38 -25.26
N PRO A 775 34.43 -26.21 -24.33
CA PRO A 775 33.25 -27.08 -24.31
C PRO A 775 32.33 -26.78 -25.52
N ARG A 776 31.77 -27.82 -26.10
CA ARG A 776 30.96 -27.74 -27.33
C ARG A 776 29.59 -28.39 -27.15
N ALA A 777 28.61 -27.87 -27.93
CA ALA A 777 27.28 -28.49 -27.95
C ALA A 777 27.34 -29.87 -28.70
N PRO A 778 26.79 -30.95 -28.08
CA PRO A 778 26.70 -32.23 -28.75
C PRO A 778 25.60 -32.25 -29.81
N GLU A 779 25.74 -33.12 -30.81
CA GLU A 779 24.61 -33.54 -31.62
C GLU A 779 23.80 -34.58 -30.83
N ILE A 780 22.49 -34.32 -30.67
CA ILE A 780 21.60 -35.17 -29.87
C ILE A 780 20.71 -35.99 -30.78
N ASP A 781 20.92 -37.30 -30.80
CA ASP A 781 20.03 -38.22 -31.48
C ASP A 781 19.05 -38.86 -30.50
N VAL A 782 17.82 -38.39 -30.47
CA VAL A 782 16.76 -38.88 -29.57
C VAL A 782 16.36 -40.32 -29.84
N LEU A 783 16.77 -40.90 -30.97
CA LEU A 783 16.56 -42.29 -31.32
C LEU A 783 17.62 -43.21 -30.69
N ASP A 784 18.73 -42.67 -30.22
CA ASP A 784 19.76 -43.42 -29.53
C ASP A 784 19.31 -43.75 -28.09
N GLU A 785 19.05 -45.04 -27.84
CA GLU A 785 18.65 -45.54 -26.52
C GLU A 785 19.65 -45.22 -25.38
N THR A 786 20.90 -45.01 -25.74
CA THR A 786 21.97 -44.79 -24.75
C THR A 786 21.94 -43.39 -24.10
N ILE A 787 21.28 -42.42 -24.73
CA ILE A 787 21.20 -41.07 -24.17
C ILE A 787 20.20 -40.96 -23.02
N TRP A 788 19.23 -41.87 -22.95
CA TRP A 788 18.14 -41.77 -22.01
C TRP A 788 18.57 -42.22 -20.60
N PRO A 789 18.65 -41.32 -19.62
CA PRO A 789 19.00 -41.66 -18.27
C PRO A 789 17.85 -42.41 -17.58
N ARG A 790 18.20 -43.29 -16.65
CA ARG A 790 17.26 -43.88 -15.71
C ARG A 790 17.14 -42.95 -14.52
N ILE A 791 15.98 -42.35 -14.31
CA ILE A 791 15.70 -41.45 -13.21
C ILE A 791 14.89 -42.15 -12.13
#